data_2991e9b7e41e0290f1e77c733fefc53a
#
_entry.id   2991e9b7e41e0290f1e77c733fefc53a
#
_cell.length_a   1.000
_cell.length_b   1.000
_cell.length_c   1.000
_cell.angle_alpha   90.00
_cell.angle_beta   90.00
_cell.angle_gamma   90.00
#
_symmetry.space_group_name_H-M   'P 1'
#
loop_
_entity.id
_entity.type
_entity.pdbx_description
1 polymer ?
#
loop_
_entity_poly.entity_id
_entity_poly.type
_entity_poly.pdbx_seq_one_letter_code
_entity_poly.pdbx_strand_id
1 'polypeptide(L)'
;MTAEMTETRTDTMLRTLPGDDVRQILWRFSDRFDLQMLIQSVRGVARGPVARLVAGGGRNTHEWTEEKAALLKAFDEAGITALSIDEEHGGFLSGPKNLALALAAFELAWVDGGAATSSLAGHLALAPIHEKGTADQVRTYMTRSVPPRPGEDRKISRGAFCLTEPIPFVGVDTGVLSGKVGVVDWRDGRDPLLHVEKRGRFITNMSFADFVTAAVESDDERIKGSCMVILEKGDPGTFDRGAPTKKLVHQLSSTTDPVFSLDVPASRIIGGYRVEDGVLIPTFNHGQIIESVFRRTRVTVGLMTAAKLLSAVEPVIRYQRGRFRGGASDQPGSPRHDLGLQQKEDVLHRLVDIWATGEASASFGFGVARFFDRFDPIDRRQEEIFAAVGIPAGRARLRAMAELQPKVLELIQLEATPADLRDPVRYAELAADEVIRILREDALANVLCPAVKLWNTGHGANMMREAVSLMGGYGITEDCPGFLGQKWMDAQLEATYEGPEAVQRRQLSVTMTNEVFLAQFKQWIKDLRLIASRQPATGACTLASSMELWVWTLRHLLGAGDADGRPLYRNQRQGVTFPMADALCWLLASRFQILDAEELREKGPSNPSLAEGLPGTVAFFSDLCHVEAARAAGEVARICSELVFG
;
A
#
# COMPACT_ATOMS: atom_id res chain seq x y z
N MET A 1 48.70 -6.12 9.30
CA MET A 1 47.65 -6.91 9.98
C MET A 1 46.46 -6.08 10.52
N THR A 2 46.60 -4.77 10.73
CA THR A 2 45.54 -3.93 11.30
C THR A 2 44.56 -3.32 10.27
N ALA A 3 45.00 -3.11 9.02
CA ALA A 3 44.15 -2.52 7.97
C ALA A 3 43.14 -3.53 7.37
N GLU A 4 43.55 -4.76 7.14
CA GLU A 4 42.66 -5.81 6.60
C GLU A 4 41.54 -6.23 7.58
N MET A 5 41.85 -6.26 8.89
CA MET A 5 40.81 -6.56 9.90
C MET A 5 39.75 -5.43 10.03
N THR A 6 40.14 -4.18 9.74
CA THR A 6 39.22 -3.04 9.84
C THR A 6 38.27 -3.01 8.64
N GLU A 7 38.73 -3.30 7.42
CA GLU A 7 37.87 -3.38 6.23
C GLU A 7 36.87 -4.55 6.30
N THR A 8 37.31 -5.72 6.75
CA THR A 8 36.44 -6.89 6.89
C THR A 8 35.35 -6.66 7.94
N ARG A 9 35.67 -5.96 9.03
CA ARG A 9 34.72 -5.67 10.10
C ARG A 9 33.70 -4.61 9.69
N THR A 10 34.09 -3.63 8.89
CA THR A 10 33.19 -2.57 8.37
C THR A 10 32.23 -3.15 7.33
N ASP A 11 32.70 -4.02 6.43
CA ASP A 11 31.88 -4.68 5.42
C ASP A 11 30.86 -5.64 6.06
N THR A 12 31.24 -6.37 7.09
CA THR A 12 30.35 -7.26 7.84
C THR A 12 29.30 -6.47 8.65
N MET A 13 29.67 -5.34 9.26
CA MET A 13 28.74 -4.49 10.00
C MET A 13 27.71 -3.79 9.08
N LEU A 14 28.13 -3.37 7.88
CA LEU A 14 27.20 -2.77 6.89
C LEU A 14 26.20 -3.78 6.33
N ARG A 15 26.59 -5.04 6.24
CA ARG A 15 25.69 -6.13 5.81
C ARG A 15 24.72 -6.59 6.90
N THR A 16 24.91 -6.22 8.14
CA THR A 16 24.15 -6.71 9.28
C THR A 16 23.16 -5.72 9.87
N LEU A 17 23.04 -4.49 9.34
CA LEU A 17 22.02 -3.57 9.78
C LEU A 17 20.65 -4.02 9.23
N PRO A 18 19.71 -4.39 10.11
CA PRO A 18 18.33 -4.60 9.72
C PRO A 18 17.83 -3.45 8.89
N GLY A 19 17.15 -3.06 8.26
CA GLY A 19 16.74 -1.84 7.59
C GLY A 19 17.52 -1.45 6.34
N ASP A 20 18.77 -1.84 6.21
CA ASP A 20 19.55 -1.55 5.00
C ASP A 20 19.27 -2.54 3.86
N ASP A 21 18.84 -3.71 4.21
CA ASP A 21 18.40 -4.75 3.28
C ASP A 21 16.93 -5.01 3.49
N VAL A 22 16.14 -5.19 2.53
CA VAL A 22 14.84 -5.83 2.65
C VAL A 22 15.03 -7.30 3.05
N ARG A 23 15.86 -7.55 4.08
CA ARG A 23 16.37 -8.88 4.46
C ARG A 23 15.27 -9.84 4.86
N GLN A 24 14.24 -9.33 5.53
CA GLN A 24 13.06 -10.12 5.84
C GLN A 24 12.38 -10.66 4.59
N ILE A 25 12.68 -10.05 3.43
CA ILE A 25 12.07 -10.42 2.16
C ILE A 25 13.09 -11.04 1.21
N LEU A 26 14.30 -10.51 1.11
CA LEU A 26 15.33 -11.03 0.21
C LEU A 26 15.66 -12.50 0.49
N TRP A 27 15.71 -12.91 1.75
CA TRP A 27 15.98 -14.30 2.09
C TRP A 27 14.91 -15.28 1.60
N ARG A 28 13.67 -14.81 1.39
CA ARG A 28 12.57 -15.62 0.85
C ARG A 28 12.69 -15.86 -0.65
N PHE A 29 13.54 -15.11 -1.33
CA PHE A 29 13.72 -15.12 -2.78
C PHE A 29 15.12 -15.56 -3.19
N SER A 30 15.80 -16.35 -2.35
CA SER A 30 17.13 -16.85 -2.67
C SER A 30 17.17 -17.70 -3.96
N ASP A 31 16.05 -18.27 -4.36
CA ASP A 31 15.82 -19.04 -5.59
C ASP A 31 15.18 -18.22 -6.73
N ARG A 32 14.83 -16.93 -6.50
CA ARG A 32 14.18 -16.03 -7.45
C ARG A 32 15.13 -14.93 -7.90
N PHE A 33 15.96 -15.26 -8.88
CA PHE A 33 16.96 -14.34 -9.45
C PHE A 33 16.32 -13.08 -10.04
N ASP A 34 15.16 -13.20 -10.69
CA ASP A 34 14.39 -12.09 -11.26
C ASP A 34 13.99 -11.02 -10.21
N LEU A 35 13.51 -11.45 -9.04
CA LEU A 35 13.17 -10.53 -7.95
C LEU A 35 14.41 -9.91 -7.29
N GLN A 36 15.48 -10.68 -7.14
CA GLN A 36 16.75 -10.15 -6.64
C GLN A 36 17.33 -9.08 -7.57
N MET A 37 17.31 -9.33 -8.89
CA MET A 37 17.75 -8.36 -9.89
C MET A 37 16.87 -7.12 -9.89
N LEU A 38 15.55 -7.27 -9.76
CA LEU A 38 14.64 -6.14 -9.62
C LEU A 38 15.01 -5.25 -8.44
N ILE A 39 15.17 -5.83 -7.25
CA ILE A 39 15.50 -5.08 -6.04
C ILE A 39 16.82 -4.34 -6.21
N GLN A 40 17.85 -5.00 -6.75
CA GLN A 40 19.16 -4.38 -6.98
C GLN A 40 19.08 -3.24 -8.01
N SER A 41 18.32 -3.41 -9.09
CA SER A 41 18.12 -2.37 -10.11
C SER A 41 17.40 -1.15 -9.54
N VAL A 42 16.30 -1.36 -8.83
CA VAL A 42 15.54 -0.27 -8.19
C VAL A 42 16.39 0.45 -7.13
N ARG A 43 17.12 -0.31 -6.30
CA ARG A 43 18.06 0.22 -5.31
C ARG A 43 19.16 1.06 -5.96
N GLY A 44 19.67 0.61 -7.10
CA GLY A 44 20.66 1.35 -7.89
C GLY A 44 20.11 2.71 -8.37
N VAL A 45 18.86 2.76 -8.82
CA VAL A 45 18.18 4.02 -9.19
C VAL A 45 17.96 4.90 -7.96
N ALA A 46 17.45 4.34 -6.86
CA ALA A 46 17.14 5.09 -5.65
C ALA A 46 18.41 5.73 -5.04
N ARG A 47 19.47 4.92 -4.82
CA ARG A 47 20.72 5.36 -4.19
C ARG A 47 21.71 6.03 -5.17
N GLY A 48 21.39 6.04 -6.46
CA GLY A 48 22.14 6.71 -7.51
C GLY A 48 21.46 8.01 -7.99
N PRO A 49 20.71 7.98 -9.12
CA PRO A 49 20.10 9.17 -9.70
C PRO A 49 19.18 9.93 -8.74
N VAL A 50 18.31 9.24 -7.99
CA VAL A 50 17.39 9.88 -7.03
C VAL A 50 18.18 10.55 -5.91
N ALA A 51 19.12 9.85 -5.28
CA ALA A 51 19.93 10.39 -4.18
C ALA A 51 20.73 11.62 -4.62
N ARG A 52 21.26 11.64 -5.85
CA ARG A 52 21.97 12.80 -6.38
C ARG A 52 21.07 14.03 -6.54
N LEU A 53 19.84 13.84 -7.02
CA LEU A 53 18.86 14.94 -7.14
C LEU A 53 18.46 15.48 -5.77
N VAL A 54 18.30 14.61 -4.78
CA VAL A 54 17.98 15.02 -3.40
C VAL A 54 19.14 15.82 -2.81
N ALA A 55 20.35 15.28 -2.85
CA ALA A 55 21.54 15.89 -2.25
C ALA A 55 21.95 17.19 -2.97
N GLY A 56 21.77 17.28 -4.29
CA GLY A 56 22.08 18.46 -5.09
C GLY A 56 20.99 19.55 -5.03
N GLY A 57 19.89 19.35 -4.32
CA GLY A 57 18.77 20.31 -4.26
C GLY A 57 17.91 20.35 -5.53
N GLY A 58 18.18 19.53 -6.54
CA GLY A 58 17.42 19.48 -7.80
C GLY A 58 15.94 19.08 -7.63
N ARG A 59 15.60 18.50 -6.47
CA ARG A 59 14.21 18.24 -6.06
C ARG A 59 13.44 19.51 -5.66
N ASN A 60 14.10 20.59 -5.23
CA ASN A 60 13.49 21.73 -4.55
C ASN A 60 12.87 22.75 -5.53
N THR A 61 12.18 22.27 -6.55
CA THR A 61 11.43 23.09 -7.50
C THR A 61 10.10 22.43 -7.85
N HIS A 62 9.08 23.24 -8.19
CA HIS A 62 7.78 22.74 -8.62
C HIS A 62 7.77 22.36 -10.11
N GLU A 63 8.72 22.90 -10.88
CA GLU A 63 8.83 22.65 -12.30
C GLU A 63 9.32 21.24 -12.58
N TRP A 64 8.89 20.70 -13.72
CA TRP A 64 9.40 19.45 -14.25
C TRP A 64 10.64 19.73 -15.11
N THR A 65 11.81 19.74 -14.47
CA THR A 65 13.10 20.03 -15.10
C THR A 65 13.64 18.85 -15.90
N GLU A 66 14.64 19.10 -16.76
CA GLU A 66 15.35 18.05 -17.51
C GLU A 66 16.02 17.03 -16.57
N GLU A 67 16.55 17.49 -15.44
CA GLU A 67 17.16 16.62 -14.43
C GLU A 67 16.14 15.66 -13.81
N LYS A 68 14.92 16.15 -13.53
CA LYS A 68 13.81 15.29 -13.08
C LYS A 68 13.35 14.36 -14.20
N ALA A 69 13.29 14.82 -15.44
CA ALA A 69 12.93 14.00 -16.59
C ALA A 69 13.92 12.84 -16.83
N ALA A 70 15.20 13.03 -16.48
CA ALA A 70 16.19 11.96 -16.55
C ALA A 70 15.88 10.76 -15.63
N LEU A 71 15.10 10.97 -14.56
CA LEU A 71 14.62 9.86 -13.72
C LEU A 71 13.71 8.90 -14.48
N LEU A 72 12.89 9.40 -15.43
CA LEU A 72 12.02 8.55 -16.23
C LEU A 72 12.84 7.55 -17.05
N LYS A 73 13.96 8.02 -17.64
CA LYS A 73 14.89 7.14 -18.35
C LYS A 73 15.52 6.11 -17.42
N ALA A 74 15.91 6.50 -16.20
CA ALA A 74 16.45 5.57 -15.21
C ALA A 74 15.41 4.52 -14.78
N PHE A 75 14.13 4.89 -14.66
CA PHE A 75 13.03 3.94 -14.41
C PHE A 75 12.83 2.96 -15.56
N ASP A 76 12.93 3.43 -16.80
CA ASP A 76 12.83 2.59 -17.99
C ASP A 76 13.95 1.56 -18.05
N GLU A 77 15.20 2.00 -17.88
CA GLU A 77 16.40 1.17 -17.92
C GLU A 77 16.44 0.14 -16.78
N ALA A 78 15.88 0.48 -15.62
CA ALA A 78 15.79 -0.41 -14.46
C ALA A 78 14.58 -1.36 -14.51
N GLY A 79 13.73 -1.28 -15.54
CA GLY A 79 12.53 -2.10 -15.67
C GLY A 79 11.34 -1.65 -14.81
N ILE A 80 11.47 -0.56 -14.05
CA ILE A 80 10.43 -0.08 -13.12
C ILE A 80 9.15 0.29 -13.90
N THR A 81 9.29 0.93 -15.06
CA THR A 81 8.17 1.35 -15.92
C THR A 81 7.31 0.17 -16.41
N ALA A 82 7.90 -1.01 -16.60
CA ALA A 82 7.22 -2.19 -17.09
C ALA A 82 6.78 -3.18 -15.98
N LEU A 83 6.97 -2.83 -14.72
CA LEU A 83 6.88 -3.77 -13.60
C LEU A 83 5.48 -4.39 -13.40
N SER A 84 4.41 -3.61 -13.61
CA SER A 84 3.03 -4.11 -13.49
C SER A 84 2.49 -4.73 -14.78
N ILE A 85 3.24 -4.63 -15.89
CA ILE A 85 2.79 -5.05 -17.21
C ILE A 85 3.08 -6.53 -17.42
N ASP A 86 2.13 -7.26 -18.01
CA ASP A 86 2.27 -8.69 -18.24
C ASP A 86 3.25 -8.98 -19.38
N GLU A 87 3.87 -10.18 -19.36
CA GLU A 87 4.90 -10.56 -20.32
C GLU A 87 4.41 -10.53 -21.77
N GLU A 88 3.14 -10.89 -22.02
CA GLU A 88 2.51 -10.84 -23.34
C GLU A 88 2.44 -9.40 -23.91
N HIS A 89 2.46 -8.39 -23.06
CA HIS A 89 2.45 -6.97 -23.42
C HIS A 89 3.82 -6.29 -23.30
N GLY A 90 4.88 -7.07 -23.03
CA GLY A 90 6.26 -6.58 -22.97
C GLY A 90 6.80 -6.36 -21.57
N GLY A 91 6.09 -6.75 -20.53
CA GLY A 91 6.63 -6.87 -19.18
C GLY A 91 7.71 -7.96 -19.10
N PHE A 92 8.48 -7.98 -18.02
CA PHE A 92 9.57 -8.95 -17.85
C PHE A 92 9.37 -9.88 -16.65
N LEU A 93 8.39 -9.61 -15.79
CA LEU A 93 8.13 -10.35 -14.57
C LEU A 93 6.77 -11.05 -14.65
N SER A 94 6.78 -12.37 -14.58
CA SER A 94 5.53 -13.16 -14.54
C SER A 94 4.72 -12.98 -13.24
N GLY A 95 5.38 -12.57 -12.18
CA GLY A 95 4.82 -12.31 -10.84
C GLY A 95 5.76 -12.78 -9.74
N PRO A 96 5.48 -12.43 -8.51
CA PRO A 96 4.31 -11.75 -7.94
C PRO A 96 4.32 -10.23 -8.21
N LYS A 97 3.25 -9.68 -8.80
CA LYS A 97 3.18 -8.27 -9.24
C LYS A 97 3.02 -7.28 -8.09
N ASN A 98 2.13 -7.56 -7.14
CA ASN A 98 1.89 -6.66 -6.00
C ASN A 98 3.13 -6.56 -5.12
N LEU A 99 3.80 -7.67 -4.88
CA LEU A 99 5.05 -7.68 -4.13
C LEU A 99 6.17 -6.95 -4.87
N ALA A 100 6.29 -7.11 -6.17
CA ALA A 100 7.29 -6.42 -6.98
C ALA A 100 7.08 -4.89 -6.97
N LEU A 101 5.85 -4.41 -7.12
CA LEU A 101 5.51 -2.99 -6.98
C LEU A 101 5.78 -2.47 -5.56
N ALA A 102 5.45 -3.28 -4.55
CA ALA A 102 5.71 -2.97 -3.15
C ALA A 102 7.22 -2.81 -2.85
N LEU A 103 8.04 -3.72 -3.37
CA LEU A 103 9.51 -3.66 -3.26
C LEU A 103 10.08 -2.43 -3.97
N ALA A 104 9.62 -2.12 -5.18
CA ALA A 104 10.07 -0.94 -5.91
C ALA A 104 9.68 0.36 -5.17
N ALA A 105 8.45 0.46 -4.67
CA ALA A 105 8.00 1.59 -3.88
C ALA A 105 8.83 1.78 -2.60
N PHE A 106 9.12 0.68 -1.90
CA PHE A 106 9.93 0.67 -0.68
C PHE A 106 11.36 1.16 -0.94
N GLU A 107 12.06 0.61 -1.94
CA GLU A 107 13.45 1.00 -2.26
C GLU A 107 13.55 2.46 -2.72
N LEU A 108 12.60 2.96 -3.53
CA LEU A 108 12.59 4.36 -3.96
C LEU A 108 12.28 5.30 -2.79
N ALA A 109 11.25 5.00 -1.99
CA ALA A 109 10.84 5.81 -0.86
C ALA A 109 11.86 5.79 0.31
N TRP A 110 12.74 4.80 0.35
CA TRP A 110 13.92 4.80 1.24
C TRP A 110 14.76 6.07 1.07
N VAL A 111 14.79 6.62 -0.14
CA VAL A 111 15.50 7.85 -0.46
C VAL A 111 14.55 9.03 -0.60
N ASP A 112 13.49 8.92 -1.44
CA ASP A 112 12.58 10.02 -1.74
C ASP A 112 11.16 9.53 -2.07
N GLY A 113 10.15 10.08 -1.37
CA GLY A 113 8.74 9.74 -1.59
C GLY A 113 8.22 10.22 -2.95
N GLY A 114 8.74 11.33 -3.46
CA GLY A 114 8.35 11.87 -4.76
C GLY A 114 8.80 10.99 -5.92
N ALA A 115 10.01 10.43 -5.84
CA ALA A 115 10.51 9.47 -6.83
C ALA A 115 9.67 8.18 -6.84
N ALA A 116 9.32 7.64 -5.66
CA ALA A 116 8.42 6.50 -5.55
C ALA A 116 7.05 6.81 -6.16
N THR A 117 6.46 7.96 -5.84
CA THR A 117 5.17 8.39 -6.38
C THR A 117 5.22 8.59 -7.89
N SER A 118 6.29 9.16 -8.43
CA SER A 118 6.46 9.32 -9.88
C SER A 118 6.48 7.98 -10.62
N SER A 119 7.16 6.97 -10.06
CA SER A 119 7.17 5.63 -10.64
C SER A 119 5.80 4.95 -10.58
N LEU A 120 5.13 5.04 -9.41
CA LEU A 120 3.83 4.39 -9.18
C LEU A 120 2.67 5.04 -9.93
N ALA A 121 2.70 6.36 -10.15
CA ALA A 121 1.62 7.06 -10.84
C ALA A 121 1.46 6.66 -12.30
N GLY A 122 2.53 6.21 -12.96
CA GLY A 122 2.47 5.57 -14.28
C GLY A 122 1.65 4.27 -14.24
N HIS A 123 1.89 3.43 -13.23
CA HIS A 123 1.13 2.21 -13.01
C HIS A 123 -0.32 2.52 -12.60
N LEU A 124 -0.54 3.55 -11.80
CA LEU A 124 -1.88 3.99 -11.41
C LEU A 124 -2.74 4.41 -12.61
N ALA A 125 -2.15 5.07 -13.60
CA ALA A 125 -2.85 5.43 -14.84
C ALA A 125 -3.26 4.19 -15.67
N LEU A 126 -2.47 3.14 -15.63
CA LEU A 126 -2.72 1.88 -16.34
C LEU A 126 -3.66 0.94 -15.56
N ALA A 127 -3.71 1.06 -14.25
CA ALA A 127 -4.48 0.14 -13.40
C ALA A 127 -5.97 0.06 -13.76
N PRO A 128 -6.72 1.15 -14.05
CA PRO A 128 -8.10 1.07 -14.51
C PRO A 128 -8.26 0.22 -15.76
N ILE A 129 -7.33 0.36 -16.71
CA ILE A 129 -7.33 -0.36 -17.99
C ILE A 129 -6.98 -1.82 -17.76
N HIS A 130 -5.96 -2.11 -16.95
CA HIS A 130 -5.52 -3.45 -16.61
C HIS A 130 -6.62 -4.25 -15.88
N GLU A 131 -7.29 -3.62 -14.92
CA GLU A 131 -8.26 -4.32 -14.07
C GLU A 131 -9.64 -4.47 -14.73
N LYS A 132 -10.05 -3.49 -15.56
CA LYS A 132 -11.42 -3.43 -16.09
C LYS A 132 -11.51 -3.11 -17.57
N GLY A 133 -10.38 -2.92 -18.26
CA GLY A 133 -10.36 -2.64 -19.70
C GLY A 133 -10.83 -3.81 -20.57
N THR A 134 -11.26 -3.51 -21.79
CA THR A 134 -11.45 -4.55 -22.81
C THR A 134 -10.09 -5.13 -23.23
N ALA A 135 -10.07 -6.33 -23.82
CA ALA A 135 -8.83 -6.95 -24.31
C ALA A 135 -8.03 -6.02 -25.26
N ASP A 136 -8.74 -5.26 -26.12
CA ASP A 136 -8.11 -4.30 -27.04
C ASP A 136 -7.51 -3.10 -26.31
N GLN A 137 -8.19 -2.57 -25.29
CA GLN A 137 -7.68 -1.49 -24.43
C GLN A 137 -6.44 -1.96 -23.68
N VAL A 138 -6.50 -3.12 -23.03
CA VAL A 138 -5.36 -3.71 -22.30
C VAL A 138 -4.18 -3.87 -23.25
N ARG A 139 -4.35 -4.59 -24.36
CA ARG A 139 -3.28 -4.79 -25.35
C ARG A 139 -2.68 -3.48 -25.82
N THR A 140 -3.51 -2.50 -26.19
CA THR A 140 -3.05 -1.22 -26.76
C THR A 140 -2.24 -0.41 -25.74
N TYR A 141 -2.79 -0.16 -24.56
CA TYR A 141 -2.17 0.75 -23.60
C TYR A 141 -1.02 0.10 -22.83
N MET A 142 -1.10 -1.20 -22.52
CA MET A 142 0.01 -1.89 -21.88
C MET A 142 1.24 -1.96 -22.79
N THR A 143 1.07 -2.35 -24.05
CA THR A 143 2.18 -2.44 -25.02
C THR A 143 2.82 -1.09 -25.32
N ARG A 144 2.03 -0.01 -25.37
CA ARG A 144 2.55 1.35 -25.62
C ARG A 144 3.32 1.93 -24.43
N SER A 145 3.07 1.43 -23.24
CA SER A 145 3.63 1.96 -21.97
C SER A 145 4.91 1.26 -21.51
N VAL A 146 5.37 0.24 -22.22
CA VAL A 146 6.70 -0.36 -21.99
C VAL A 146 7.77 0.28 -22.87
N PRO A 147 9.04 0.22 -22.46
CA PRO A 147 10.15 0.61 -23.31
C PRO A 147 10.12 -0.10 -24.67
N PRO A 148 10.44 0.60 -25.78
CA PRO A 148 10.49 -0.01 -27.10
C PRO A 148 11.57 -1.11 -27.16
N ARG A 149 11.29 -2.16 -27.90
CA ARG A 149 12.28 -3.20 -28.19
C ARG A 149 13.32 -2.68 -29.18
N PRO A 150 14.53 -3.24 -29.21
CA PRO A 150 15.52 -2.88 -30.20
C PRO A 150 14.94 -2.97 -31.62
N GLY A 151 15.01 -1.85 -32.37
CA GLY A 151 14.47 -1.74 -33.73
C GLY A 151 13.03 -1.20 -33.85
N GLU A 152 12.33 -0.98 -32.74
CA GLU A 152 11.03 -0.29 -32.74
C GLU A 152 11.24 1.23 -32.70
N ASP A 153 10.64 1.95 -33.68
CA ASP A 153 10.64 3.42 -33.74
C ASP A 153 9.38 3.97 -33.05
N ARG A 154 9.30 3.86 -31.73
CA ARG A 154 8.23 4.43 -30.92
C ARG A 154 8.76 5.01 -29.61
N LYS A 155 8.03 5.93 -29.04
CA LYS A 155 8.27 6.44 -27.69
C LYS A 155 7.36 5.73 -26.68
N ILE A 156 7.78 5.70 -25.43
CA ILE A 156 6.95 5.21 -24.33
C ILE A 156 5.77 6.16 -24.15
N SER A 157 4.56 5.65 -24.18
CA SER A 157 3.34 6.40 -23.86
C SER A 157 3.12 6.38 -22.35
N ARG A 158 3.15 7.56 -21.72
CA ARG A 158 3.02 7.69 -20.26
C ARG A 158 1.64 8.20 -19.89
N GLY A 159 1.06 7.60 -18.88
CA GLY A 159 -0.28 7.95 -18.41
C GLY A 159 -0.29 8.73 -17.09
N ALA A 160 -1.43 9.40 -16.84
CA ALA A 160 -1.79 9.97 -15.56
C ALA A 160 -3.24 9.56 -15.18
N PHE A 161 -3.51 9.52 -13.88
CA PHE A 161 -4.81 9.15 -13.34
C PHE A 161 -5.56 10.40 -12.89
N CYS A 162 -6.62 10.79 -13.62
CA CYS A 162 -7.33 12.05 -13.41
C CYS A 162 -8.67 11.81 -12.66
N LEU A 163 -8.57 11.59 -11.36
CA LEU A 163 -9.75 11.44 -10.49
C LEU A 163 -10.07 12.74 -9.74
N THR A 164 -9.11 13.27 -8.96
CA THR A 164 -9.30 14.42 -8.08
C THR A 164 -9.64 15.69 -8.87
N GLU A 165 -10.62 16.44 -8.38
CA GLU A 165 -11.15 17.66 -9.00
C GLU A 165 -10.98 18.87 -8.08
N PRO A 166 -11.13 20.10 -8.60
CA PRO A 166 -11.17 21.31 -7.77
C PRO A 166 -12.34 21.33 -6.80
N ILE A 167 -12.19 22.10 -5.71
CA ILE A 167 -13.28 22.37 -4.75
C ILE A 167 -14.54 22.83 -5.52
N PRO A 168 -15.74 22.34 -5.16
CA PRO A 168 -16.08 21.49 -3.99
C PRO A 168 -16.00 19.96 -4.24
N PHE A 169 -15.64 19.48 -5.41
CA PHE A 169 -15.71 18.07 -5.84
C PHE A 169 -14.39 17.31 -5.55
N VAL A 170 -13.86 17.42 -4.35
CA VAL A 170 -12.55 16.80 -4.01
C VAL A 170 -12.68 15.41 -3.38
N GLY A 171 -13.89 14.94 -3.10
CA GLY A 171 -14.09 13.73 -2.30
C GLY A 171 -14.03 12.43 -3.13
N VAL A 172 -13.16 11.53 -2.75
CA VAL A 172 -13.14 10.15 -3.27
C VAL A 172 -14.36 9.35 -2.78
N ASP A 173 -14.92 9.71 -1.64
CA ASP A 173 -16.00 9.03 -0.96
C ASP A 173 -17.40 9.58 -1.26
N THR A 174 -17.51 10.70 -1.96
CA THR A 174 -18.82 11.32 -2.27
C THR A 174 -19.49 10.71 -3.50
N GLY A 175 -18.71 10.12 -4.40
CA GLY A 175 -19.23 9.58 -5.66
C GLY A 175 -19.77 10.62 -6.65
N VAL A 176 -19.63 11.91 -6.34
CA VAL A 176 -20.09 13.03 -7.17
C VAL A 176 -18.91 13.61 -7.93
N LEU A 177 -19.06 13.78 -9.23
CA LEU A 177 -18.02 14.29 -10.14
C LEU A 177 -18.50 15.59 -10.82
N SER A 178 -17.58 16.54 -11.00
CA SER A 178 -17.81 17.73 -11.84
C SER A 178 -17.51 17.46 -13.32
N GLY A 179 -16.64 16.48 -13.60
CA GLY A 179 -16.33 16.08 -14.97
C GLY A 179 -17.54 15.47 -15.66
N LYS A 180 -17.79 15.88 -16.92
CA LYS A 180 -18.96 15.51 -17.67
C LYS A 180 -18.62 14.78 -18.96
N VAL A 181 -19.53 13.89 -19.38
CA VAL A 181 -19.50 13.20 -20.66
C VAL A 181 -20.87 13.26 -21.32
N GLY A 182 -20.93 13.57 -22.59
CA GLY A 182 -22.14 13.59 -23.39
C GLY A 182 -21.90 13.07 -24.81
N VAL A 183 -22.97 12.67 -25.52
CA VAL A 183 -22.89 12.22 -26.91
C VAL A 183 -22.92 13.40 -27.87
N VAL A 184 -21.92 13.54 -28.73
CA VAL A 184 -21.85 14.56 -29.80
C VAL A 184 -22.50 14.06 -31.08
N ASP A 185 -22.11 12.88 -31.55
CA ASP A 185 -22.61 12.26 -32.76
C ASP A 185 -22.82 10.76 -32.53
N TRP A 186 -23.96 10.27 -32.98
CA TRP A 186 -24.28 8.85 -32.93
C TRP A 186 -25.03 8.43 -34.18
N ARG A 187 -24.32 7.81 -35.11
CA ARG A 187 -24.89 7.30 -36.36
C ARG A 187 -24.96 5.77 -36.34
N ASP A 188 -26.00 5.24 -36.94
CA ASP A 188 -26.22 3.81 -37.02
C ASP A 188 -24.97 3.05 -37.52
N GLY A 189 -24.54 2.04 -36.77
CA GLY A 189 -23.41 1.17 -37.08
C GLY A 189 -22.02 1.78 -36.85
N ARG A 190 -21.91 2.98 -36.27
CA ARG A 190 -20.62 3.60 -35.87
C ARG A 190 -20.48 3.70 -34.38
N ASP A 191 -19.22 3.68 -33.90
CA ASP A 191 -18.91 3.99 -32.51
C ASP A 191 -19.33 5.43 -32.19
N PRO A 192 -20.17 5.67 -31.17
CA PRO A 192 -20.60 7.02 -30.79
C PRO A 192 -19.42 7.92 -30.50
N LEU A 193 -19.50 9.19 -30.91
CA LEU A 193 -18.56 10.23 -30.55
C LEU A 193 -19.02 10.93 -29.27
N LEU A 194 -18.16 10.96 -28.26
CA LEU A 194 -18.43 11.57 -26.96
C LEU A 194 -17.64 12.87 -26.82
N HIS A 195 -18.25 13.87 -26.20
CA HIS A 195 -17.53 15.04 -25.69
C HIS A 195 -17.28 14.86 -24.20
N VAL A 196 -16.03 15.05 -23.76
CA VAL A 196 -15.59 14.91 -22.37
C VAL A 196 -15.02 16.24 -21.87
N GLU A 197 -15.62 16.77 -20.81
CA GLU A 197 -15.11 17.92 -20.07
C GLU A 197 -14.62 17.48 -18.69
N LYS A 198 -13.38 17.79 -18.36
CA LYS A 198 -12.78 17.45 -17.06
C LYS A 198 -11.76 18.49 -16.61
N ARG A 199 -11.86 18.87 -15.35
CA ARG A 199 -10.80 19.63 -14.66
C ARG A 199 -10.21 18.77 -13.56
N GLY A 200 -8.90 18.54 -13.62
CA GLY A 200 -8.17 17.83 -12.60
C GLY A 200 -7.55 18.76 -11.57
N ARG A 201 -7.31 18.24 -10.39
CA ARG A 201 -6.54 18.88 -9.32
C ARG A 201 -5.52 17.90 -8.75
N PHE A 202 -4.28 18.32 -8.57
CA PHE A 202 -3.21 17.49 -8.02
C PHE A 202 -2.90 16.23 -8.84
N ILE A 203 -2.98 16.29 -10.17
CA ILE A 203 -2.78 15.11 -11.01
C ILE A 203 -1.29 14.82 -11.19
N THR A 204 -0.85 13.70 -10.65
CA THR A 204 0.55 13.26 -10.69
C THR A 204 0.92 12.75 -12.07
N ASN A 205 2.18 12.97 -12.48
CA ASN A 205 2.75 12.65 -13.79
C ASN A 205 2.16 13.43 -14.98
N MET A 206 1.34 14.43 -14.72
CA MET A 206 0.61 15.14 -15.77
C MET A 206 1.50 15.98 -16.68
N SER A 207 2.64 16.53 -16.20
CA SER A 207 3.54 17.34 -17.03
C SER A 207 4.08 16.60 -18.26
N PHE A 208 4.16 15.29 -18.22
CA PHE A 208 4.67 14.45 -19.31
C PHE A 208 3.69 13.37 -19.79
N ALA A 209 2.44 13.37 -19.29
CA ALA A 209 1.45 12.39 -19.70
C ALA A 209 1.05 12.56 -21.18
N ASP A 210 0.94 11.44 -21.89
CA ASP A 210 0.45 11.34 -23.26
C ASP A 210 -1.02 10.93 -23.31
N PHE A 211 -1.50 10.27 -22.25
CA PHE A 211 -2.90 9.93 -22.03
C PHE A 211 -3.28 10.07 -20.56
N VAL A 212 -4.57 10.14 -20.29
CA VAL A 212 -5.12 10.12 -18.94
C VAL A 212 -6.31 9.17 -18.86
N THR A 213 -6.50 8.54 -17.70
CA THR A 213 -7.73 7.85 -17.35
C THR A 213 -8.56 8.78 -16.46
N ALA A 214 -9.70 9.25 -16.95
CA ALA A 214 -10.50 10.31 -16.35
C ALA A 214 -11.86 9.78 -15.88
N ALA A 215 -12.21 10.06 -14.61
CA ALA A 215 -13.52 9.74 -14.07
C ALA A 215 -14.51 10.88 -14.41
N VAL A 216 -15.66 10.54 -14.98
CA VAL A 216 -16.71 11.47 -15.43
C VAL A 216 -18.09 10.90 -15.20
N GLU A 217 -19.09 11.79 -15.10
CA GLU A 217 -20.52 11.41 -15.03
C GLU A 217 -21.30 12.06 -16.17
N SER A 218 -22.48 11.53 -16.47
CA SER A 218 -23.31 12.04 -17.55
C SER A 218 -24.58 12.68 -17.03
N ASP A 219 -24.88 13.85 -17.60
CA ASP A 219 -26.20 14.50 -17.53
C ASP A 219 -26.96 14.34 -18.87
N ASP A 220 -26.39 13.66 -19.88
CA ASP A 220 -27.00 13.36 -21.18
C ASP A 220 -27.87 12.10 -21.04
N GLU A 221 -29.15 12.20 -21.42
CA GLU A 221 -30.10 11.09 -21.39
C GLU A 221 -29.67 9.88 -22.24
N ARG A 222 -28.77 10.09 -23.20
CA ARG A 222 -28.20 9.04 -24.06
C ARG A 222 -27.05 8.26 -23.43
N ILE A 223 -26.54 8.67 -22.25
CA ILE A 223 -25.52 7.93 -21.48
C ILE A 223 -26.00 7.76 -20.05
N LYS A 224 -26.01 6.55 -19.53
CA LYS A 224 -26.46 6.26 -18.17
C LYS A 224 -25.35 6.28 -17.15
N GLY A 225 -25.41 7.21 -16.20
CA GLY A 225 -24.57 7.20 -14.99
C GLY A 225 -23.18 7.77 -15.21
N SER A 226 -22.17 7.11 -14.64
CA SER A 226 -20.76 7.54 -14.67
C SER A 226 -19.86 6.46 -15.25
N CYS A 227 -18.68 6.87 -15.72
CA CYS A 227 -17.67 5.95 -16.26
C CYS A 227 -16.25 6.50 -16.05
N MET A 228 -15.27 5.74 -16.48
CA MET A 228 -13.91 6.25 -16.72
C MET A 228 -13.61 6.21 -18.22
N VAL A 229 -13.00 7.27 -18.73
CA VAL A 229 -12.70 7.45 -20.16
C VAL A 229 -11.19 7.67 -20.33
N ILE A 230 -10.62 7.08 -21.38
CA ILE A 230 -9.23 7.31 -21.76
C ILE A 230 -9.19 8.52 -22.71
N LEU A 231 -8.47 9.56 -22.33
CA LEU A 231 -8.23 10.77 -23.10
C LEU A 231 -6.77 10.79 -23.56
N GLU A 232 -6.53 11.06 -24.83
CA GLU A 232 -5.18 11.15 -25.41
C GLU A 232 -4.84 12.56 -25.84
N LYS A 233 -3.57 12.91 -25.79
CA LYS A 233 -3.06 14.23 -26.25
C LYS A 233 -3.38 14.51 -27.71
N GLY A 234 -3.58 13.48 -28.53
CA GLY A 234 -3.90 13.60 -29.96
C GLY A 234 -5.39 13.72 -30.27
N ASP A 235 -6.28 13.60 -29.28
CA ASP A 235 -7.73 13.70 -29.49
C ASP A 235 -8.14 15.13 -29.87
N PRO A 236 -9.19 15.30 -30.70
CA PRO A 236 -9.70 16.61 -31.07
C PRO A 236 -10.18 17.43 -29.87
N GLY A 237 -9.73 18.70 -29.76
CA GLY A 237 -10.11 19.60 -28.68
C GLY A 237 -8.92 20.08 -27.84
N THR A 238 -9.14 20.27 -26.56
CA THR A 238 -8.14 20.82 -25.62
C THR A 238 -7.63 19.75 -24.66
N PHE A 239 -6.34 19.45 -24.74
CA PHE A 239 -5.60 18.66 -23.77
C PHE A 239 -4.56 19.56 -23.09
N ASP A 240 -4.99 20.32 -22.08
CA ASP A 240 -4.10 21.21 -21.32
C ASP A 240 -3.61 20.51 -20.06
N ARG A 241 -2.29 20.34 -19.96
CA ARG A 241 -1.63 19.72 -18.80
C ARG A 241 -1.66 20.59 -17.54
N GLY A 242 -2.00 21.86 -17.66
CA GLY A 242 -2.03 22.83 -16.58
C GLY A 242 -0.65 23.24 -16.05
N ALA A 243 -0.66 24.22 -15.16
CA ALA A 243 0.54 24.70 -14.49
C ALA A 243 0.94 23.76 -13.34
N PRO A 244 2.25 23.70 -12.98
CA PRO A 244 2.72 22.94 -11.84
C PRO A 244 2.04 23.36 -10.54
N THR A 245 1.55 22.38 -9.77
CA THR A 245 1.00 22.62 -8.44
C THR A 245 2.13 23.01 -7.47
N LYS A 246 1.96 24.10 -6.76
CA LYS A 246 2.92 24.55 -5.73
C LYS A 246 2.74 23.74 -4.46
N LYS A 247 3.38 22.58 -4.38
CA LYS A 247 3.31 21.64 -3.26
C LYS A 247 4.60 21.64 -2.43
N LEU A 248 4.49 21.37 -1.15
CA LEU A 248 5.62 21.32 -0.21
C LEU A 248 6.36 19.99 -0.23
N VAL A 249 5.78 18.95 -0.81
CA VAL A 249 6.18 17.55 -0.63
C VAL A 249 6.17 16.80 -1.97
N HIS A 250 6.85 15.64 -2.03
CA HIS A 250 6.93 14.79 -3.22
C HIS A 250 7.36 15.55 -4.49
N GLN A 251 8.37 16.39 -4.37
CA GLN A 251 8.73 17.30 -5.47
C GLN A 251 9.44 16.61 -6.64
N LEU A 252 9.91 15.36 -6.48
CA LEU A 252 10.39 14.54 -7.58
C LEU A 252 9.26 13.87 -8.39
N SER A 253 7.99 14.11 -8.05
CA SER A 253 6.85 13.77 -8.90
C SER A 253 6.28 15.03 -9.53
N SER A 254 5.98 14.99 -10.84
CA SER A 254 5.19 16.03 -11.50
C SER A 254 3.77 16.03 -10.94
N THR A 255 3.23 17.20 -10.65
CA THR A 255 1.83 17.35 -10.26
C THR A 255 1.30 18.65 -10.83
N THR A 256 0.21 18.58 -11.59
CA THR A 256 -0.42 19.77 -12.21
C THR A 256 -1.95 19.73 -12.07
N ASP A 257 -2.60 20.79 -12.48
CA ASP A 257 -4.04 20.98 -12.47
C ASP A 257 -4.55 21.08 -13.92
N PRO A 258 -4.79 19.92 -14.60
CA PRO A 258 -5.11 19.90 -16.02
C PRO A 258 -6.56 20.29 -16.33
N VAL A 259 -6.77 20.69 -17.60
CA VAL A 259 -8.10 20.95 -18.18
C VAL A 259 -8.24 20.18 -19.49
N PHE A 260 -9.32 19.44 -19.61
CA PHE A 260 -9.66 18.68 -20.81
C PHE A 260 -11.03 19.09 -21.33
N SER A 261 -11.13 19.23 -22.64
CA SER A 261 -12.36 19.40 -23.42
C SER A 261 -12.13 18.73 -24.77
N LEU A 262 -12.49 17.45 -24.88
CA LEU A 262 -12.04 16.55 -25.95
C LEU A 262 -13.20 15.75 -26.53
N ASP A 263 -13.15 15.51 -27.83
CA ASP A 263 -14.03 14.59 -28.52
C ASP A 263 -13.34 13.23 -28.68
N VAL A 264 -13.95 12.16 -28.15
CA VAL A 264 -13.38 10.82 -28.15
C VAL A 264 -14.42 9.76 -28.55
N PRO A 265 -14.03 8.67 -29.20
CA PRO A 265 -14.96 7.58 -29.50
C PRO A 265 -15.39 6.87 -28.20
N ALA A 266 -16.64 6.37 -28.16
CA ALA A 266 -17.19 5.67 -27.00
C ALA A 266 -16.41 4.39 -26.62
N SER A 267 -15.68 3.79 -27.57
CA SER A 267 -14.74 2.69 -27.32
C SER A 267 -13.59 3.04 -26.35
N ARG A 268 -13.41 4.36 -26.04
CA ARG A 268 -12.47 4.83 -24.98
C ARG A 268 -13.04 4.71 -23.57
N ILE A 269 -14.34 4.36 -23.39
CA ILE A 269 -14.88 4.01 -22.08
C ILE A 269 -14.20 2.75 -21.59
N ILE A 270 -13.60 2.80 -20.42
CA ILE A 270 -12.87 1.65 -19.84
C ILE A 270 -13.87 0.51 -19.57
N GLY A 271 -13.57 -0.67 -20.10
CA GLY A 271 -14.43 -1.87 -20.03
C GLY A 271 -15.55 -1.88 -21.08
N GLY A 272 -15.59 -0.85 -21.95
CA GLY A 272 -16.57 -0.77 -23.00
C GLY A 272 -17.99 -0.39 -22.50
N TYR A 273 -18.96 -0.59 -23.38
CA TYR A 273 -20.35 -0.24 -23.14
C TYR A 273 -21.29 -1.18 -23.89
N ARG A 274 -22.57 -1.17 -23.51
CA ARG A 274 -23.67 -1.76 -24.27
C ARG A 274 -24.69 -0.68 -24.61
N VAL A 275 -25.53 -0.98 -25.60
CA VAL A 275 -26.63 -0.09 -26.01
C VAL A 275 -27.95 -0.78 -25.70
N GLU A 276 -28.82 -0.10 -24.94
CA GLU A 276 -30.18 -0.54 -24.64
C GLU A 276 -31.14 0.62 -24.91
N ASP A 277 -32.11 0.41 -25.76
CA ASP A 277 -33.15 1.39 -26.13
C ASP A 277 -32.57 2.76 -26.58
N GLY A 278 -31.45 2.76 -27.29
CA GLY A 278 -30.79 3.99 -27.74
C GLY A 278 -29.99 4.70 -26.66
N VAL A 279 -29.79 4.09 -25.51
CA VAL A 279 -28.97 4.61 -24.40
C VAL A 279 -27.67 3.81 -24.28
N LEU A 280 -26.55 4.52 -24.18
CA LEU A 280 -25.22 3.97 -23.91
C LEU A 280 -25.09 3.69 -22.42
N ILE A 281 -24.78 2.45 -22.07
CA ILE A 281 -24.62 1.99 -20.69
C ILE A 281 -23.19 1.48 -20.51
N PRO A 282 -22.32 2.21 -19.78
CA PRO A 282 -20.99 1.73 -19.45
C PRO A 282 -21.02 0.39 -18.72
N THR A 283 -20.10 -0.50 -19.02
CA THR A 283 -19.98 -1.81 -18.34
C THR A 283 -19.71 -1.65 -16.86
N PHE A 284 -18.86 -0.69 -16.52
CA PHE A 284 -18.50 -0.36 -15.14
C PHE A 284 -18.71 1.14 -14.86
N ASN A 285 -19.25 1.48 -13.70
CA ASN A 285 -19.22 2.86 -13.24
C ASN A 285 -17.83 3.21 -12.67
N HIS A 286 -17.54 4.51 -12.52
CA HIS A 286 -16.23 4.98 -12.03
C HIS A 286 -15.88 4.41 -10.64
N GLY A 287 -16.87 4.26 -9.73
CA GLY A 287 -16.66 3.74 -8.39
C GLY A 287 -16.17 2.29 -8.38
N GLN A 288 -16.73 1.43 -9.22
CA GLN A 288 -16.30 0.03 -9.36
C GLN A 288 -14.85 -0.07 -9.86
N ILE A 289 -14.46 0.80 -10.79
CA ILE A 289 -13.09 0.84 -11.31
C ILE A 289 -12.13 1.35 -10.23
N ILE A 290 -12.48 2.43 -9.53
CA ILE A 290 -11.65 3.00 -8.47
C ILE A 290 -11.44 2.00 -7.33
N GLU A 291 -12.47 1.28 -6.93
CA GLU A 291 -12.37 0.25 -5.89
C GLU A 291 -11.36 -0.84 -6.27
N SER A 292 -11.42 -1.35 -7.49
CA SER A 292 -10.47 -2.38 -7.96
C SER A 292 -9.02 -1.88 -8.01
N VAL A 293 -8.80 -0.61 -8.33
CA VAL A 293 -7.48 0.04 -8.35
C VAL A 293 -6.95 0.26 -6.94
N PHE A 294 -7.72 0.94 -6.08
CA PHE A 294 -7.26 1.33 -4.74
C PHE A 294 -7.04 0.16 -3.79
N ARG A 295 -7.68 -0.96 -4.04
CA ARG A 295 -7.47 -2.20 -3.29
C ARG A 295 -6.00 -2.64 -3.28
N ARG A 296 -5.24 -2.32 -4.33
CA ARG A 296 -3.82 -2.70 -4.49
C ARG A 296 -2.86 -1.55 -4.19
N THR A 297 -3.15 -0.37 -4.70
CA THR A 297 -2.24 0.78 -4.60
C THR A 297 -2.07 1.31 -3.17
N ARG A 298 -3.05 1.16 -2.30
CA ARG A 298 -2.96 1.52 -0.87
C ARG A 298 -1.85 0.79 -0.13
N VAL A 299 -1.54 -0.44 -0.51
CA VAL A 299 -0.48 -1.25 0.10
C VAL A 299 0.90 -0.65 -0.19
N THR A 300 1.15 -0.29 -1.45
CA THR A 300 2.41 0.35 -1.85
C THR A 300 2.61 1.70 -1.18
N VAL A 301 1.54 2.49 -1.04
CA VAL A 301 1.57 3.78 -0.33
C VAL A 301 1.95 3.59 1.15
N GLY A 302 1.36 2.61 1.84
CA GLY A 302 1.72 2.28 3.22
C GLY A 302 3.20 1.90 3.37
N LEU A 303 3.76 1.18 2.40
CA LEU A 303 5.16 0.78 2.41
C LEU A 303 6.14 1.93 2.15
N MET A 304 5.72 3.00 1.47
CA MET A 304 6.56 4.20 1.32
C MET A 304 6.86 4.85 2.68
N THR A 305 5.89 4.92 3.58
CA THR A 305 6.11 5.42 4.94
C THR A 305 6.98 4.46 5.76
N ALA A 306 6.76 3.14 5.65
CA ALA A 306 7.60 2.13 6.32
C ALA A 306 9.08 2.25 5.91
N ALA A 307 9.35 2.45 4.62
CA ALA A 307 10.70 2.66 4.10
C ALA A 307 11.37 3.91 4.70
N LYS A 308 10.63 5.01 4.85
CA LYS A 308 11.14 6.22 5.46
C LYS A 308 11.52 6.01 6.92
N LEU A 309 10.69 5.31 7.70
CA LEU A 309 10.97 4.99 9.09
C LEU A 309 12.24 4.16 9.23
N LEU A 310 12.34 3.07 8.49
CA LEU A 310 13.51 2.20 8.56
C LEU A 310 14.78 2.90 8.06
N SER A 311 14.67 3.77 7.05
CA SER A 311 15.78 4.58 6.56
C SER A 311 16.25 5.66 7.55
N ALA A 312 15.45 5.99 8.56
CA ALA A 312 15.80 6.96 9.58
C ALA A 312 16.62 6.37 10.73
N VAL A 313 16.55 5.05 10.94
CA VAL A 313 17.18 4.36 12.08
C VAL A 313 18.68 4.58 12.13
N GLU A 314 19.38 4.31 11.04
CA GLU A 314 20.83 4.41 10.97
C GLU A 314 21.35 5.86 11.14
N PRO A 315 20.81 6.88 10.43
CA PRO A 315 21.19 8.27 10.67
C PRO A 315 20.98 8.73 12.11
N VAL A 316 19.89 8.32 12.74
CA VAL A 316 19.62 8.66 14.16
C VAL A 316 20.64 8.00 15.07
N ILE A 317 20.93 6.71 14.90
CA ILE A 317 21.96 6.02 15.70
C ILE A 317 23.32 6.70 15.55
N ARG A 318 23.72 7.01 14.33
CA ARG A 318 25.01 7.65 14.03
C ARG A 318 25.09 9.04 14.68
N TYR A 319 24.04 9.84 14.56
CA TYR A 319 23.95 11.14 15.19
C TYR A 319 24.03 11.06 16.72
N GLN A 320 23.27 10.17 17.35
CA GLN A 320 23.25 9.99 18.79
C GLN A 320 24.59 9.51 19.34
N ARG A 321 25.28 8.62 18.63
CA ARG A 321 26.63 8.18 18.99
C ARG A 321 27.68 9.27 18.85
N GLY A 322 27.54 10.17 17.87
CA GLY A 322 28.42 11.31 17.66
C GLY A 322 28.20 12.48 18.63
N ARG A 323 27.17 12.41 19.47
CA ARG A 323 26.80 13.50 20.41
C ARG A 323 26.98 13.03 21.85
N PHE A 324 27.92 13.60 22.56
CA PHE A 324 28.15 13.30 23.98
C PHE A 324 28.38 14.58 24.79
N ARG A 325 28.11 14.51 26.08
CA ARG A 325 28.43 15.58 27.01
C ARG A 325 29.87 15.42 27.46
N GLY A 326 30.66 16.49 27.32
CA GLY A 326 32.03 16.56 27.82
C GLY A 326 32.15 16.30 29.33
N GLY A 327 33.36 16.09 29.80
CA GLY A 327 33.71 15.76 31.18
C GLY A 327 34.64 14.56 31.27
N ALA A 328 34.86 14.00 32.45
CA ALA A 328 35.78 12.87 32.70
C ALA A 328 35.45 11.58 31.92
N SER A 329 34.40 11.61 31.13
CA SER A 329 33.91 10.51 30.30
C SER A 329 34.28 10.61 28.81
N ASP A 330 35.11 11.57 28.42
CA ASP A 330 35.53 11.79 27.03
C ASP A 330 36.67 10.82 26.59
N GLN A 331 36.97 9.82 27.40
CA GLN A 331 37.97 8.83 27.07
C GLN A 331 37.38 7.75 26.16
N PRO A 332 38.06 7.45 25.03
CA PRO A 332 37.68 6.32 24.17
C PRO A 332 37.56 5.02 24.98
N GLY A 333 36.53 4.24 24.69
CA GLY A 333 36.20 3.01 25.42
C GLY A 333 35.31 3.20 26.65
N SER A 334 34.98 4.44 27.03
CA SER A 334 33.92 4.67 28.03
C SER A 334 32.53 4.57 27.36
N PRO A 335 31.53 4.05 28.06
CA PRO A 335 30.18 3.98 27.50
C PRO A 335 29.63 5.33 27.01
N ARG A 336 29.98 6.44 27.67
CA ARG A 336 29.56 7.78 27.22
C ARG A 336 30.23 8.23 25.94
N HIS A 337 31.47 7.82 25.70
CA HIS A 337 32.17 8.09 24.47
C HIS A 337 31.65 7.20 23.33
N ASP A 338 31.46 5.90 23.58
CA ASP A 338 31.14 4.92 22.53
C ASP A 338 29.66 4.95 22.14
N LEU A 339 28.76 5.29 23.09
CA LEU A 339 27.32 5.32 22.85
C LEU A 339 26.74 6.76 22.80
N GLY A 340 27.50 7.77 23.23
CA GLY A 340 27.07 9.16 23.23
C GLY A 340 25.75 9.39 23.96
N LEU A 341 24.83 10.12 23.34
CA LEU A 341 23.48 10.36 23.90
C LEU A 341 22.60 9.11 23.91
N GLN A 342 22.94 8.09 23.15
CA GLN A 342 22.20 6.82 23.12
C GLN A 342 22.23 6.07 24.46
N GLN A 343 23.15 6.41 25.37
CA GLN A 343 23.11 5.92 26.75
C GLN A 343 21.87 6.36 27.53
N LYS A 344 21.21 7.43 27.10
CA LYS A 344 20.01 7.90 27.79
C LYS A 344 18.84 6.98 27.48
N GLU A 345 18.22 6.50 28.52
CA GLU A 345 17.09 5.58 28.44
C GLU A 345 15.96 6.12 27.54
N ASP A 346 15.62 7.41 27.67
CA ASP A 346 14.63 8.06 26.79
C ASP A 346 14.99 7.98 25.30
N VAL A 347 16.25 8.27 24.96
CA VAL A 347 16.72 8.19 23.56
C VAL A 347 16.66 6.76 23.04
N LEU A 348 17.10 5.80 23.86
CA LEU A 348 17.08 4.39 23.50
C LEU A 348 15.65 3.89 23.27
N HIS A 349 14.74 4.16 24.20
CA HIS A 349 13.33 3.75 24.08
C HIS A 349 12.67 4.32 22.84
N ARG A 350 12.82 5.60 22.56
CA ARG A 350 12.26 6.25 21.37
C ARG A 350 12.85 5.69 20.07
N LEU A 351 14.15 5.37 20.04
CA LEU A 351 14.77 4.75 18.89
C LEU A 351 14.23 3.33 18.63
N VAL A 352 14.08 2.54 19.70
CA VAL A 352 13.49 1.20 19.63
C VAL A 352 12.04 1.27 19.15
N ASP A 353 11.27 2.25 19.62
CA ASP A 353 9.89 2.49 19.19
C ASP A 353 9.79 2.79 17.68
N ILE A 354 10.67 3.66 17.18
CA ILE A 354 10.76 3.99 15.75
C ILE A 354 11.07 2.73 14.94
N TRP A 355 12.03 1.95 15.41
CA TRP A 355 12.46 0.74 14.71
C TRP A 355 11.38 -0.34 14.72
N ALA A 356 10.78 -0.63 15.88
CA ALA A 356 9.69 -1.60 16.01
C ALA A 356 8.51 -1.25 15.11
N THR A 357 8.09 0.01 15.10
CA THR A 357 7.01 0.50 14.22
C THR A 357 7.40 0.37 12.74
N GLY A 358 8.64 0.69 12.37
CA GLY A 358 9.12 0.55 11.00
C GLY A 358 9.07 -0.90 10.50
N GLU A 359 9.53 -1.84 11.33
CA GLU A 359 9.50 -3.27 11.01
C GLU A 359 8.06 -3.83 10.99
N ALA A 360 7.21 -3.43 11.93
CA ALA A 360 5.79 -3.82 11.92
C ALA A 360 5.07 -3.29 10.67
N SER A 361 5.34 -2.03 10.28
CA SER A 361 4.81 -1.43 9.05
C SER A 361 5.26 -2.18 7.79
N ALA A 362 6.54 -2.56 7.72
CA ALA A 362 7.08 -3.33 6.61
C ALA A 362 6.47 -4.74 6.56
N SER A 363 6.42 -5.44 7.68
CA SER A 363 5.81 -6.77 7.77
C SER A 363 4.33 -6.74 7.36
N PHE A 364 3.59 -5.74 7.83
CA PHE A 364 2.18 -5.57 7.46
C PHE A 364 2.02 -5.31 5.97
N GLY A 365 2.75 -4.33 5.42
CA GLY A 365 2.66 -3.97 4.01
C GLY A 365 3.05 -5.11 3.07
N PHE A 366 4.19 -5.75 3.30
CA PHE A 366 4.63 -6.88 2.46
C PHE A 366 3.77 -8.12 2.65
N GLY A 367 3.27 -8.37 3.86
CA GLY A 367 2.34 -9.46 4.12
C GLY A 367 1.03 -9.31 3.35
N VAL A 368 0.49 -8.09 3.28
CA VAL A 368 -0.72 -7.78 2.50
C VAL A 368 -0.44 -7.80 1.00
N ALA A 369 0.73 -7.34 0.53
CA ALA A 369 1.13 -7.48 -0.88
C ALA A 369 1.15 -8.96 -1.32
N ARG A 370 1.76 -9.84 -0.52
CA ARG A 370 1.76 -11.30 -0.77
C ARG A 370 0.35 -11.91 -0.71
N PHE A 371 -0.51 -11.36 0.13
CA PHE A 371 -1.91 -11.77 0.17
C PHE A 371 -2.61 -11.47 -1.15
N PHE A 372 -2.46 -10.26 -1.70
CA PHE A 372 -3.04 -9.90 -2.99
C PHE A 372 -2.46 -10.69 -4.16
N ASP A 373 -1.17 -11.01 -4.16
CA ASP A 373 -0.58 -11.88 -5.20
C ASP A 373 -1.22 -13.27 -5.26
N ARG A 374 -1.73 -13.78 -4.13
CA ARG A 374 -2.49 -15.05 -4.09
C ARG A 374 -3.97 -14.88 -4.43
N PHE A 375 -4.53 -13.72 -4.15
CA PHE A 375 -5.96 -13.45 -4.36
C PHE A 375 -6.27 -12.95 -5.78
N ASP A 376 -5.43 -12.08 -6.35
CA ASP A 376 -5.67 -11.45 -7.66
C ASP A 376 -6.02 -12.42 -8.81
N PRO A 377 -5.38 -13.59 -8.95
CA PRO A 377 -5.72 -14.50 -10.06
C PRO A 377 -7.17 -14.97 -10.04
N ILE A 378 -7.75 -15.15 -8.86
CA ILE A 378 -9.15 -15.56 -8.71
C ILE A 378 -10.10 -14.34 -8.67
N ASP A 379 -9.67 -13.23 -8.06
CA ASP A 379 -10.45 -11.98 -8.00
C ASP A 379 -10.73 -11.42 -9.41
N ARG A 380 -9.76 -11.45 -10.31
CA ARG A 380 -9.95 -11.01 -11.71
C ARG A 380 -10.92 -11.86 -12.50
N ARG A 381 -11.04 -13.15 -12.19
CA ARG A 381 -11.97 -14.10 -12.80
C ARG A 381 -13.32 -14.18 -12.07
N GLN A 382 -13.54 -13.37 -11.06
CA GLN A 382 -14.71 -13.44 -10.18
C GLN A 382 -16.04 -13.43 -10.95
N GLU A 383 -16.18 -12.54 -11.95
CA GLU A 383 -17.42 -12.46 -12.75
C GLU A 383 -17.65 -13.73 -13.58
N GLU A 384 -16.59 -14.30 -14.16
CA GLU A 384 -16.67 -15.56 -14.92
C GLU A 384 -17.05 -16.72 -14.00
N ILE A 385 -16.42 -16.80 -12.82
CA ILE A 385 -16.69 -17.84 -11.82
C ILE A 385 -18.13 -17.75 -11.34
N PHE A 386 -18.61 -16.55 -11.01
CA PHE A 386 -19.99 -16.35 -10.57
C PHE A 386 -21.00 -16.70 -11.67
N ALA A 387 -20.74 -16.32 -12.91
CA ALA A 387 -21.59 -16.66 -14.04
C ALA A 387 -21.65 -18.18 -14.28
N ALA A 388 -20.52 -18.87 -14.17
CA ALA A 388 -20.45 -20.33 -14.37
C ALA A 388 -21.29 -21.13 -13.36
N VAL A 389 -21.43 -20.62 -12.13
CA VAL A 389 -22.25 -21.26 -11.08
C VAL A 389 -23.66 -20.65 -10.95
N GLY A 390 -24.04 -19.73 -11.85
CA GLY A 390 -25.36 -19.12 -11.88
C GLY A 390 -25.62 -18.08 -10.78
N ILE A 391 -24.57 -17.51 -10.18
CA ILE A 391 -24.71 -16.40 -9.21
C ILE A 391 -25.06 -15.13 -10.00
N PRO A 392 -26.22 -14.51 -9.73
CA PRO A 392 -26.70 -13.36 -10.49
C PRO A 392 -25.90 -12.09 -10.18
N ALA A 393 -25.97 -11.09 -11.05
CA ALA A 393 -25.41 -9.77 -10.80
C ALA A 393 -26.32 -8.89 -9.91
N GLY A 394 -25.77 -7.79 -9.39
CA GLY A 394 -26.50 -6.76 -8.66
C GLY A 394 -27.01 -7.20 -7.27
N ARG A 395 -28.21 -6.75 -6.89
CA ARG A 395 -28.76 -7.03 -5.54
C ARG A 395 -29.01 -8.50 -5.25
N ALA A 396 -29.30 -9.30 -6.27
CA ALA A 396 -29.54 -10.73 -6.11
C ALA A 396 -28.24 -11.46 -5.73
N ARG A 397 -27.08 -10.96 -6.18
CA ARG A 397 -25.76 -11.47 -5.77
C ARG A 397 -25.56 -11.43 -4.26
N LEU A 398 -25.93 -10.32 -3.61
CA LEU A 398 -25.77 -10.17 -2.16
C LEU A 398 -26.52 -11.25 -1.38
N ARG A 399 -27.69 -11.66 -1.85
CA ARG A 399 -28.47 -12.76 -1.24
C ARG A 399 -27.78 -14.11 -1.45
N ALA A 400 -27.37 -14.40 -2.69
CA ALA A 400 -26.68 -15.64 -3.01
C ALA A 400 -25.37 -15.78 -2.22
N MET A 401 -24.61 -14.69 -2.04
CA MET A 401 -23.38 -14.68 -1.25
C MET A 401 -23.69 -14.90 0.25
N ALA A 402 -24.77 -14.31 0.78
CA ALA A 402 -25.18 -14.51 2.17
C ALA A 402 -25.56 -15.98 2.44
N GLU A 403 -26.19 -16.67 1.48
CA GLU A 403 -26.52 -18.10 1.58
C GLU A 403 -25.29 -19.01 1.59
N LEU A 404 -24.17 -18.57 1.00
CA LEU A 404 -22.90 -19.32 1.01
C LEU A 404 -22.02 -19.04 2.22
N GLN A 405 -22.27 -17.97 2.95
CA GLN A 405 -21.49 -17.58 4.13
C GLN A 405 -21.33 -18.70 5.17
N PRO A 406 -22.34 -19.52 5.52
CA PRO A 406 -22.14 -20.65 6.45
C PRO A 406 -21.09 -21.65 6.00
N LYS A 407 -20.95 -21.90 4.67
CA LYS A 407 -19.91 -22.78 4.13
C LYS A 407 -18.50 -22.19 4.30
N VAL A 408 -18.35 -20.85 4.17
CA VAL A 408 -17.09 -20.18 4.43
C VAL A 408 -16.70 -20.29 5.90
N LEU A 409 -17.67 -20.12 6.82
CA LEU A 409 -17.45 -20.29 8.26
C LEU A 409 -17.07 -21.73 8.61
N GLU A 410 -17.71 -22.72 7.97
CA GLU A 410 -17.39 -24.15 8.10
C GLU A 410 -15.95 -24.43 7.64
N LEU A 411 -15.51 -23.89 6.50
CA LEU A 411 -14.13 -24.02 6.02
C LEU A 411 -13.12 -23.50 7.05
N ILE A 412 -13.34 -22.30 7.60
CA ILE A 412 -12.48 -21.71 8.63
C ILE A 412 -12.44 -22.60 9.87
N GLN A 413 -13.57 -23.18 10.27
CA GLN A 413 -13.62 -24.10 11.41
C GLN A 413 -12.86 -25.41 11.13
N LEU A 414 -12.99 -25.98 9.94
CA LEU A 414 -12.26 -27.18 9.53
C LEU A 414 -10.75 -26.95 9.47
N GLU A 415 -10.31 -25.79 8.98
CA GLU A 415 -8.89 -25.40 9.01
C GLU A 415 -8.34 -25.30 10.45
N ALA A 416 -9.17 -24.81 11.37
CA ALA A 416 -8.86 -24.72 12.79
C ALA A 416 -8.82 -26.07 13.53
N THR A 417 -9.37 -27.10 12.93
CA THR A 417 -9.43 -28.45 13.50
C THR A 417 -8.15 -29.21 13.11
N PRO A 418 -7.48 -29.88 14.07
CA PRO A 418 -6.34 -30.74 13.77
C PRO A 418 -6.62 -31.71 12.62
N ALA A 419 -5.62 -31.97 11.78
CA ALA A 419 -5.79 -32.73 10.53
C ALA A 419 -6.33 -34.15 10.74
N ASP A 420 -6.01 -34.76 11.88
CA ASP A 420 -6.46 -36.10 12.33
C ASP A 420 -7.90 -36.14 12.85
N LEU A 421 -8.45 -34.97 13.19
CA LEU A 421 -9.82 -34.84 13.76
C LEU A 421 -10.83 -34.20 12.79
N ARG A 422 -10.35 -33.59 11.68
CA ARG A 422 -11.26 -32.97 10.71
C ARG A 422 -11.75 -33.94 9.64
N ASP A 423 -12.96 -33.70 9.13
CA ASP A 423 -13.45 -34.41 7.95
C ASP A 423 -12.61 -34.04 6.70
N PRO A 424 -11.77 -34.95 6.18
CA PRO A 424 -10.88 -34.64 5.07
C PRO A 424 -11.62 -34.46 3.74
N VAL A 425 -12.77 -35.14 3.54
CA VAL A 425 -13.56 -35.05 2.32
C VAL A 425 -14.26 -33.70 2.26
N ARG A 426 -14.92 -33.34 3.35
CA ARG A 426 -15.62 -32.07 3.45
C ARG A 426 -14.66 -30.87 3.36
N TYR A 427 -13.50 -30.98 4.00
CA TYR A 427 -12.46 -29.96 3.90
C TYR A 427 -11.97 -29.79 2.45
N ALA A 428 -11.67 -30.89 1.75
CA ALA A 428 -11.19 -30.84 0.37
C ALA A 428 -12.26 -30.23 -0.58
N GLU A 429 -13.53 -30.58 -0.39
CA GLU A 429 -14.66 -30.01 -1.15
C GLU A 429 -14.72 -28.48 -1.00
N LEU A 430 -14.77 -27.99 0.25
CA LEU A 430 -14.88 -26.55 0.52
C LEU A 430 -13.63 -25.76 0.15
N ALA A 431 -12.44 -26.33 0.32
CA ALA A 431 -11.17 -25.70 -0.03
C ALA A 431 -10.96 -25.59 -1.55
N ALA A 432 -11.57 -26.49 -2.34
CA ALA A 432 -11.53 -26.47 -3.80
C ALA A 432 -12.57 -25.52 -4.42
N ASP A 433 -13.59 -25.11 -3.66
CA ASP A 433 -14.65 -24.23 -4.16
C ASP A 433 -14.14 -22.79 -4.34
N GLU A 434 -14.01 -22.34 -5.60
CA GLU A 434 -13.52 -21.01 -5.93
C GLU A 434 -14.44 -19.89 -5.37
N VAL A 435 -15.75 -20.11 -5.30
CA VAL A 435 -16.68 -19.10 -4.76
C VAL A 435 -16.49 -18.92 -3.25
N ILE A 436 -16.35 -20.02 -2.51
CA ILE A 436 -16.07 -19.99 -1.07
C ILE A 436 -14.73 -19.27 -0.81
N ARG A 437 -13.74 -19.56 -1.62
CA ARG A 437 -12.43 -18.92 -1.56
C ARG A 437 -12.51 -17.43 -1.85
N ILE A 438 -13.24 -16.99 -2.89
CA ILE A 438 -13.49 -15.57 -3.18
C ILE A 438 -14.14 -14.88 -1.99
N LEU A 439 -15.21 -15.44 -1.44
CA LEU A 439 -15.94 -14.83 -0.32
C LEU A 439 -15.06 -14.63 0.92
N ARG A 440 -14.19 -15.61 1.21
CA ARG A 440 -13.24 -15.53 2.32
C ARG A 440 -12.19 -14.45 2.08
N GLU A 441 -11.49 -14.54 0.95
CA GLU A 441 -10.38 -13.64 0.65
C GLU A 441 -10.87 -12.19 0.46
N ASP A 442 -12.05 -11.98 -0.14
CA ASP A 442 -12.67 -10.67 -0.25
C ASP A 442 -12.98 -10.05 1.11
N ALA A 443 -13.55 -10.83 2.04
CA ALA A 443 -13.80 -10.36 3.40
C ALA A 443 -12.51 -9.93 4.12
N LEU A 444 -11.39 -10.62 3.89
CA LEU A 444 -10.08 -10.25 4.43
C LEU A 444 -9.48 -9.03 3.71
N ALA A 445 -9.52 -9.00 2.39
CA ALA A 445 -9.00 -7.90 1.57
C ALA A 445 -9.61 -6.55 1.96
N ASN A 446 -10.94 -6.53 2.20
CA ASN A 446 -11.70 -5.35 2.58
C ASN A 446 -11.35 -4.79 3.98
N VAL A 447 -10.65 -5.56 4.80
CA VAL A 447 -10.10 -5.11 6.09
C VAL A 447 -8.61 -4.82 5.97
N LEU A 448 -7.82 -5.74 5.40
CA LEU A 448 -6.36 -5.63 5.37
C LEU A 448 -5.87 -4.43 4.56
N CYS A 449 -6.50 -4.16 3.42
CA CYS A 449 -6.09 -3.08 2.53
C CYS A 449 -6.24 -1.68 3.17
N PRO A 450 -7.43 -1.26 3.69
CA PRO A 450 -7.53 0.03 4.36
C PRO A 450 -6.73 0.08 5.67
N ALA A 451 -6.60 -1.03 6.41
CA ALA A 451 -5.88 -1.08 7.66
C ALA A 451 -4.37 -0.84 7.48
N VAL A 452 -3.75 -1.47 6.49
CA VAL A 452 -2.31 -1.29 6.22
C VAL A 452 -2.00 0.15 5.85
N LYS A 453 -2.84 0.78 5.01
CA LYS A 453 -2.65 2.19 4.69
C LYS A 453 -2.84 3.07 5.91
N LEU A 454 -3.96 2.92 6.62
CA LEU A 454 -4.31 3.76 7.76
C LEU A 454 -3.22 3.74 8.84
N TRP A 455 -2.74 2.57 9.24
CA TRP A 455 -1.75 2.45 10.30
C TRP A 455 -0.36 2.90 9.84
N ASN A 456 0.09 2.43 8.70
CA ASN A 456 1.43 2.73 8.20
C ASN A 456 1.60 4.23 7.92
N THR A 457 0.62 4.88 7.27
CA THR A 457 0.73 6.31 6.93
C THR A 457 0.34 7.23 8.09
N GLY A 458 -0.57 6.84 8.97
CA GLY A 458 -0.97 7.62 10.13
C GLY A 458 0.04 7.52 11.27
N HIS A 459 0.14 6.33 11.88
CA HIS A 459 1.09 6.12 12.98
C HIS A 459 2.55 6.23 12.53
N GLY A 460 2.88 5.70 11.34
CA GLY A 460 4.22 5.81 10.78
C GLY A 460 4.68 7.25 10.57
N ALA A 461 3.82 8.16 10.10
CA ALA A 461 4.16 9.58 9.97
C ALA A 461 4.45 10.23 11.33
N ASN A 462 3.73 9.85 12.39
CA ASN A 462 4.01 10.30 13.75
C ASN A 462 5.38 9.81 14.25
N MET A 463 5.74 8.57 13.94
CA MET A 463 7.06 8.03 14.31
C MET A 463 8.20 8.66 13.49
N MET A 464 7.96 9.09 12.25
CA MET A 464 8.92 9.91 11.50
C MET A 464 9.17 11.25 12.19
N ARG A 465 8.14 11.89 12.76
CA ARG A 465 8.31 13.10 13.58
C ARG A 465 9.20 12.82 14.80
N GLU A 466 9.06 11.66 15.45
CA GLU A 466 9.92 11.25 16.56
C GLU A 466 11.39 11.08 16.10
N ALA A 467 11.64 10.50 14.93
CA ALA A 467 12.98 10.38 14.36
C ALA A 467 13.63 11.75 14.12
N VAL A 468 12.87 12.70 13.54
CA VAL A 468 13.32 14.10 13.39
C VAL A 468 13.65 14.74 14.74
N SER A 469 12.80 14.53 15.74
CA SER A 469 12.99 15.06 17.10
C SER A 469 14.27 14.55 17.76
N LEU A 470 14.65 13.29 17.53
CA LEU A 470 15.91 12.72 18.03
C LEU A 470 17.16 13.34 17.39
N MET A 471 17.05 13.97 16.22
CA MET A 471 18.13 14.74 15.59
C MET A 471 18.21 16.19 16.10
N GLY A 472 17.27 16.62 16.94
CA GLY A 472 17.16 18.01 17.39
C GLY A 472 16.97 18.99 16.23
N GLY A 473 17.48 20.22 16.33
CA GLY A 473 17.39 21.22 15.26
C GLY A 473 18.01 20.80 13.94
N TYR A 474 18.96 19.87 13.97
CA TYR A 474 19.59 19.32 12.75
C TYR A 474 18.60 18.47 11.92
N GLY A 475 17.61 17.86 12.57
CA GLY A 475 16.62 17.03 11.91
C GLY A 475 15.76 17.72 10.84
N ILE A 476 15.65 19.05 10.89
CA ILE A 476 14.86 19.86 9.94
C ILE A 476 15.72 20.61 8.91
N THR A 477 17.04 20.42 8.91
CA THR A 477 17.93 21.08 7.95
C THR A 477 18.03 20.27 6.65
N GLU A 478 18.33 20.94 5.54
CA GLU A 478 18.47 20.28 4.22
C GLU A 478 19.69 19.36 4.14
N ASP A 479 20.71 19.58 4.98
CA ASP A 479 21.92 18.78 5.08
C ASP A 479 21.86 17.68 6.16
N CYS A 480 20.71 17.53 6.80
CA CYS A 480 20.48 16.44 7.77
C CYS A 480 20.75 15.08 7.15
N PRO A 481 21.64 14.25 7.73
CA PRO A 481 21.85 12.88 7.25
C PRO A 481 20.53 12.11 7.13
N GLY A 482 20.31 11.48 5.97
CA GLY A 482 19.08 10.76 5.66
C GLY A 482 17.89 11.66 5.31
N PHE A 483 18.03 12.99 5.28
CA PHE A 483 16.99 13.96 4.89
C PHE A 483 15.69 13.80 5.69
N LEU A 484 15.80 13.62 7.01
CA LEU A 484 14.68 13.18 7.87
C LEU A 484 13.53 14.17 7.91
N GLY A 485 13.79 15.49 8.00
CA GLY A 485 12.76 16.51 7.95
C GLY A 485 11.93 16.46 6.69
N GLN A 486 12.59 16.27 5.54
CA GLN A 486 11.92 16.14 4.25
C GLN A 486 11.10 14.85 4.17
N LYS A 487 11.64 13.73 4.63
CA LYS A 487 10.91 12.45 4.66
C LYS A 487 9.68 12.51 5.57
N TRP A 488 9.78 13.21 6.69
CA TRP A 488 8.63 13.47 7.55
C TRP A 488 7.55 14.30 6.85
N MET A 489 7.95 15.36 6.15
CA MET A 489 7.02 16.17 5.35
C MET A 489 6.37 15.34 4.25
N ASP A 490 7.13 14.53 3.53
CA ASP A 490 6.61 13.64 2.49
C ASP A 490 5.62 12.61 3.05
N ALA A 491 5.85 12.08 4.26
CA ALA A 491 4.96 11.12 4.91
C ALA A 491 3.56 11.71 5.22
N GLN A 492 3.45 13.03 5.42
CA GLN A 492 2.15 13.68 5.61
C GLN A 492 1.25 13.57 4.38
N LEU A 493 1.82 13.61 3.17
CA LEU A 493 1.04 13.47 1.94
C LEU A 493 0.51 12.05 1.78
N GLU A 494 1.28 11.04 2.14
CA GLU A 494 0.89 9.63 2.02
C GLU A 494 -0.37 9.28 2.82
N ALA A 495 -0.64 9.99 3.91
CA ALA A 495 -1.88 9.87 4.67
C ALA A 495 -3.12 10.43 3.94
N THR A 496 -2.94 11.21 2.87
CA THR A 496 -4.03 11.93 2.21
C THR A 496 -4.49 11.31 0.90
N TYR A 497 -3.61 10.91 0.00
CA TYR A 497 -4.01 10.35 -1.29
C TYR A 497 -4.39 8.87 -1.21
N GLU A 498 -5.00 8.31 -2.25
CA GLU A 498 -5.61 6.95 -2.26
C GLU A 498 -6.72 6.80 -1.19
N GLY A 499 -7.38 7.91 -0.87
CA GLY A 499 -8.34 8.06 0.21
C GLY A 499 -7.68 8.47 1.54
N PRO A 500 -8.09 9.60 2.14
CA PRO A 500 -7.58 10.06 3.43
C PRO A 500 -7.93 9.10 4.57
N GLU A 501 -7.33 9.28 5.73
CA GLU A 501 -7.53 8.41 6.91
C GLU A 501 -9.01 8.21 7.25
N ALA A 502 -9.84 9.25 7.17
CA ALA A 502 -11.28 9.14 7.44
C ALA A 502 -11.99 8.17 6.49
N VAL A 503 -11.57 8.09 5.21
CA VAL A 503 -12.09 7.13 4.23
C VAL A 503 -11.70 5.71 4.60
N GLN A 504 -10.46 5.49 5.04
CA GLN A 504 -10.00 4.17 5.50
C GLN A 504 -10.77 3.73 6.75
N ARG A 505 -10.92 4.62 7.74
CA ARG A 505 -11.69 4.34 8.96
C ARG A 505 -13.16 4.04 8.65
N ARG A 506 -13.76 4.79 7.72
CA ARG A 506 -15.14 4.54 7.30
C ARG A 506 -15.32 3.17 6.63
N GLN A 507 -14.39 2.76 5.77
CA GLN A 507 -14.41 1.42 5.18
C GLN A 507 -14.27 0.35 6.26
N LEU A 508 -13.27 0.48 7.13
CA LEU A 508 -13.05 -0.45 8.23
C LEU A 508 -14.25 -0.56 9.17
N SER A 509 -14.91 0.57 9.50
CA SER A 509 -16.07 0.57 10.39
C SER A 509 -17.22 -0.32 9.92
N VAL A 510 -17.30 -0.58 8.62
CA VAL A 510 -18.28 -1.50 8.02
C VAL A 510 -17.69 -2.91 7.91
N THR A 511 -16.49 -3.03 7.35
CA THR A 511 -15.95 -4.33 6.93
C THR A 511 -15.40 -5.17 8.11
N MET A 512 -14.93 -4.54 9.19
CA MET A 512 -14.45 -5.26 10.37
C MET A 512 -15.56 -5.96 11.18
N THR A 513 -16.83 -5.67 10.89
CA THR A 513 -17.97 -6.37 11.51
C THR A 513 -18.44 -7.60 10.72
N ASN A 514 -17.81 -7.86 9.56
CA ASN A 514 -18.15 -9.01 8.73
C ASN A 514 -17.88 -10.33 9.48
N GLU A 515 -18.85 -11.24 9.50
CA GLU A 515 -18.75 -12.48 10.28
C GLU A 515 -17.63 -13.41 9.81
N VAL A 516 -17.32 -13.45 8.51
CA VAL A 516 -16.21 -14.22 7.95
C VAL A 516 -14.88 -13.66 8.47
N PHE A 517 -14.73 -12.33 8.43
CA PHE A 517 -13.55 -11.68 9.01
C PHE A 517 -13.42 -11.98 10.51
N LEU A 518 -14.50 -11.85 11.27
CA LEU A 518 -14.48 -12.10 12.72
C LEU A 518 -14.19 -13.57 13.05
N ALA A 519 -14.66 -14.52 12.25
CA ALA A 519 -14.32 -15.93 12.41
C ALA A 519 -12.82 -16.18 12.18
N GLN A 520 -12.27 -15.61 11.10
CA GLN A 520 -10.84 -15.69 10.81
C GLN A 520 -10.02 -14.97 11.89
N PHE A 521 -10.46 -13.82 12.38
CA PHE A 521 -9.78 -13.09 13.45
C PHE A 521 -9.70 -13.90 14.75
N LYS A 522 -10.77 -14.60 15.10
CA LYS A 522 -10.77 -15.53 16.26
C LYS A 522 -9.81 -16.70 16.05
N GLN A 523 -9.67 -17.18 14.81
CA GLN A 523 -8.68 -18.21 14.51
C GLN A 523 -7.26 -17.66 14.71
N TRP A 524 -6.97 -16.45 14.25
CA TRP A 524 -5.67 -15.79 14.46
C TRP A 524 -5.32 -15.63 15.95
N ILE A 525 -6.30 -15.43 16.84
CA ILE A 525 -6.08 -15.42 18.29
C ILE A 525 -5.55 -16.80 18.76
N LYS A 526 -6.15 -17.90 18.30
CA LYS A 526 -5.70 -19.25 18.64
C LYS A 526 -4.29 -19.52 18.10
N ASP A 527 -4.01 -19.10 16.87
CA ASP A 527 -2.69 -19.26 16.26
C ASP A 527 -1.61 -18.51 17.08
N LEU A 528 -1.90 -17.28 17.51
CA LEU A 528 -1.01 -16.51 18.38
C LEU A 528 -0.81 -17.17 19.77
N ARG A 529 -1.85 -17.77 20.35
CA ARG A 529 -1.73 -18.57 21.58
C ARG A 529 -0.79 -19.76 21.38
N LEU A 530 -0.88 -20.42 20.22
CA LEU A 530 0.02 -21.53 19.88
C LEU A 530 1.47 -21.05 19.67
N ILE A 531 1.68 -19.91 19.00
CA ILE A 531 3.01 -19.28 18.89
C ILE A 531 3.55 -18.94 20.28
N ALA A 532 2.74 -18.33 21.14
CA ALA A 532 3.14 -17.96 22.49
C ALA A 532 3.59 -19.14 23.34
N SER A 533 2.98 -20.31 23.17
CA SER A 533 3.38 -21.53 23.90
C SER A 533 4.78 -22.03 23.50
N ARG A 534 5.21 -21.74 22.26
CA ARG A 534 6.53 -22.15 21.74
C ARG A 534 7.56 -21.02 21.84
N GLN A 535 7.12 -19.77 21.72
CA GLN A 535 7.95 -18.57 21.65
C GLN A 535 7.38 -17.43 22.52
N PRO A 536 7.48 -17.54 23.85
CA PRO A 536 6.89 -16.55 24.77
C PRO A 536 7.50 -15.14 24.63
N ALA A 537 8.75 -15.04 24.15
CA ALA A 537 9.46 -13.76 24.00
C ALA A 537 8.92 -12.85 22.88
N THR A 538 8.06 -13.36 21.99
CA THR A 538 7.55 -12.56 20.84
C THR A 538 6.42 -11.59 21.19
N GLY A 539 5.88 -11.64 22.41
CA GLY A 539 4.69 -10.88 22.79
C GLY A 539 3.37 -11.43 22.23
N ALA A 540 3.38 -12.60 21.58
CA ALA A 540 2.19 -13.21 20.96
C ALA A 540 1.04 -13.46 21.98
N CYS A 541 1.37 -13.78 23.24
CA CYS A 541 0.36 -13.94 24.30
C CYS A 541 -0.34 -12.61 24.62
N THR A 542 0.43 -11.54 24.77
CA THR A 542 -0.07 -10.19 25.03
C THR A 542 -0.97 -9.72 23.91
N LEU A 543 -0.53 -9.92 22.65
CA LEU A 543 -1.31 -9.57 21.48
C LEU A 543 -2.62 -10.36 21.39
N ALA A 544 -2.60 -11.68 21.63
CA ALA A 544 -3.79 -12.51 21.62
C ALA A 544 -4.84 -12.02 22.63
N SER A 545 -4.41 -11.65 23.86
CA SER A 545 -5.30 -11.11 24.89
C SER A 545 -5.90 -9.76 24.48
N SER A 546 -5.12 -8.91 23.81
CA SER A 546 -5.59 -7.62 23.31
C SER A 546 -6.58 -7.78 22.16
N MET A 547 -6.38 -8.78 21.30
CA MET A 547 -7.35 -9.15 20.26
C MET A 547 -8.66 -9.67 20.85
N GLU A 548 -8.62 -10.45 21.93
CA GLU A 548 -9.81 -10.88 22.67
C GLU A 548 -10.56 -9.69 23.29
N LEU A 549 -9.85 -8.75 23.89
CA LEU A 549 -10.42 -7.50 24.42
C LEU A 549 -11.12 -6.70 23.32
N TRP A 550 -10.49 -6.54 22.17
CA TRP A 550 -11.08 -5.85 21.01
C TRP A 550 -12.37 -6.53 20.55
N VAL A 551 -12.39 -7.87 20.42
CA VAL A 551 -13.59 -8.64 20.03
C VAL A 551 -14.70 -8.47 21.07
N TRP A 552 -14.35 -8.51 22.35
CA TRP A 552 -15.32 -8.29 23.43
C TRP A 552 -15.94 -6.90 23.35
N THR A 553 -15.11 -5.87 23.21
CA THR A 553 -15.54 -4.48 23.11
C THR A 553 -16.45 -4.26 21.90
N LEU A 554 -16.07 -4.81 20.72
CA LEU A 554 -16.91 -4.72 19.51
C LEU A 554 -18.29 -5.33 19.75
N ARG A 555 -18.36 -6.52 20.35
CA ARG A 555 -19.62 -7.19 20.69
C ARG A 555 -20.45 -6.38 21.67
N HIS A 556 -19.82 -5.81 22.69
CA HIS A 556 -20.48 -4.94 23.64
C HIS A 556 -21.13 -3.74 22.94
N LEU A 557 -20.38 -3.04 22.09
CA LEU A 557 -20.84 -1.86 21.36
C LEU A 557 -21.94 -2.18 20.34
N LEU A 558 -21.92 -3.36 19.73
CA LEU A 558 -22.98 -3.83 18.82
C LEU A 558 -24.27 -4.20 19.57
N GLY A 559 -24.17 -4.71 20.81
CA GLY A 559 -25.30 -5.15 21.62
C GLY A 559 -25.87 -4.10 22.57
N ALA A 560 -25.08 -3.08 22.91
CA ALA A 560 -25.50 -2.02 23.83
C ALA A 560 -26.18 -0.85 23.08
N GLY A 561 -27.12 -0.16 23.74
CA GLY A 561 -27.83 1.00 23.22
C GLY A 561 -27.48 2.28 23.97
N ASP A 562 -27.67 3.42 23.30
CA ASP A 562 -27.64 4.75 23.90
C ASP A 562 -28.97 5.03 24.68
N ALA A 563 -29.08 6.21 25.26
CA ALA A 563 -30.26 6.63 25.99
C ALA A 563 -31.59 6.55 25.19
N ASP A 564 -31.48 6.63 23.86
CA ASP A 564 -32.61 6.51 22.94
C ASP A 564 -32.85 5.05 22.48
N GLY A 565 -32.10 4.07 23.01
CA GLY A 565 -32.16 2.66 22.63
C GLY A 565 -31.53 2.32 21.29
N ARG A 566 -30.77 3.24 20.68
CA ARG A 566 -30.09 3.00 19.40
C ARG A 566 -28.73 2.32 19.65
N PRO A 567 -28.31 1.36 18.81
CA PRO A 567 -27.00 0.71 18.96
C PRO A 567 -25.85 1.71 19.14
N LEU A 568 -24.95 1.44 20.03
CA LEU A 568 -23.74 2.26 20.23
C LEU A 568 -22.86 2.19 18.98
N TYR A 569 -22.69 1.02 18.39
CA TYR A 569 -21.97 0.85 17.13
C TYR A 569 -22.89 1.06 15.95
N ARG A 570 -22.74 2.16 15.25
CA ARG A 570 -23.44 2.49 14.00
C ARG A 570 -22.60 3.46 13.17
N ASN A 571 -22.71 3.39 11.84
CA ASN A 571 -21.85 4.14 10.90
C ASN A 571 -21.82 5.65 11.13
N GLN A 572 -22.91 6.25 11.61
CA GLN A 572 -22.98 7.68 11.89
C GLN A 572 -22.23 8.08 13.18
N ARG A 573 -21.95 7.14 14.07
CA ARG A 573 -21.20 7.39 15.32
C ARG A 573 -19.69 7.20 15.11
N GLN A 574 -19.09 8.08 14.34
CA GLN A 574 -17.64 8.01 14.03
C GLN A 574 -16.76 8.11 15.29
N GLY A 575 -17.23 8.78 16.35
CA GLY A 575 -16.54 8.78 17.65
C GLY A 575 -16.43 7.41 18.32
N VAL A 576 -17.23 6.42 17.89
CA VAL A 576 -17.18 5.04 18.35
C VAL A 576 -16.47 4.14 17.33
N THR A 577 -16.91 4.22 16.07
CA THR A 577 -16.47 3.28 15.04
C THR A 577 -15.03 3.51 14.58
N PHE A 578 -14.56 4.77 14.52
CA PHE A 578 -13.20 5.10 14.08
C PHE A 578 -12.13 4.67 15.08
N PRO A 579 -12.24 4.94 16.39
CA PRO A 579 -11.30 4.39 17.37
C PRO A 579 -11.22 2.87 17.36
N MET A 580 -12.34 2.16 17.16
CA MET A 580 -12.34 0.71 17.00
C MET A 580 -11.55 0.24 15.77
N ALA A 581 -11.62 1.00 14.67
CA ALA A 581 -10.83 0.73 13.46
C ALA A 581 -9.34 0.99 13.73
N ASP A 582 -8.98 2.08 14.42
CA ASP A 582 -7.60 2.37 14.80
C ASP A 582 -7.01 1.26 15.70
N ALA A 583 -7.77 0.80 16.70
CA ALA A 583 -7.37 -0.32 17.57
C ALA A 583 -7.12 -1.61 16.77
N LEU A 584 -7.97 -1.92 15.80
CA LEU A 584 -7.78 -3.08 14.90
C LEU A 584 -6.47 -2.97 14.12
N CYS A 585 -6.11 -1.78 13.62
CA CYS A 585 -4.89 -1.58 12.85
C CYS A 585 -3.62 -1.90 13.66
N TRP A 586 -3.56 -1.49 14.93
CA TRP A 586 -2.48 -1.86 15.85
C TRP A 586 -2.32 -3.37 16.01
N LEU A 587 -3.44 -4.07 16.21
CA LEU A 587 -3.46 -5.52 16.35
C LEU A 587 -2.97 -6.24 15.10
N LEU A 588 -3.39 -5.78 13.92
CA LEU A 588 -2.99 -6.38 12.65
C LEU A 588 -1.51 -6.16 12.36
N ALA A 589 -0.99 -4.94 12.55
CA ALA A 589 0.42 -4.62 12.32
C ALA A 589 1.35 -5.48 13.19
N SER A 590 1.08 -5.53 14.50
CA SER A 590 1.83 -6.37 15.44
C SER A 590 1.75 -7.86 15.08
N ARG A 591 0.57 -8.34 14.65
CA ARG A 591 0.40 -9.74 14.23
C ARG A 591 1.27 -10.07 13.02
N PHE A 592 1.29 -9.23 11.98
CA PHE A 592 2.11 -9.48 10.79
C PHE A 592 3.60 -9.51 11.12
N GLN A 593 4.06 -8.66 12.03
CA GLN A 593 5.44 -8.67 12.49
C GLN A 593 5.81 -9.97 13.21
N ILE A 594 4.95 -10.47 14.10
CA ILE A 594 5.17 -11.76 14.78
C ILE A 594 5.23 -12.91 13.76
N LEU A 595 4.33 -12.93 12.78
CA LEU A 595 4.33 -13.97 11.74
C LEU A 595 5.60 -13.94 10.88
N ASP A 596 6.11 -12.76 10.56
CA ASP A 596 7.36 -12.63 9.81
C ASP A 596 8.57 -13.13 10.61
N ALA A 597 8.62 -12.83 11.92
CA ALA A 597 9.67 -13.34 12.81
C ALA A 597 9.60 -14.88 12.95
N GLU A 598 8.39 -15.45 13.06
CA GLU A 598 8.20 -16.89 13.08
C GLU A 598 8.62 -17.55 11.76
N GLU A 599 8.24 -16.98 10.62
CA GLU A 599 8.66 -17.48 9.31
C GLU A 599 10.18 -17.44 9.14
N LEU A 600 10.84 -16.36 9.60
CA LEU A 600 12.30 -16.25 9.59
C LEU A 600 12.95 -17.34 10.44
N ARG A 601 12.42 -17.60 11.62
CA ARG A 601 12.90 -18.65 12.52
C ARG A 601 12.75 -20.05 11.92
N GLU A 602 11.61 -20.33 11.28
CA GLU A 602 11.30 -21.65 10.73
C GLU A 602 12.02 -21.93 9.40
N LYS A 603 12.04 -20.96 8.51
CA LYS A 603 12.57 -21.13 7.14
C LYS A 603 13.97 -20.54 6.95
N GLY A 604 14.37 -19.59 7.79
CA GLY A 604 15.70 -18.97 7.72
C GLY A 604 16.88 -19.98 7.72
N PRO A 605 16.84 -21.06 8.51
CA PRO A 605 17.90 -22.07 8.51
C PRO A 605 18.14 -22.74 7.15
N SER A 606 17.17 -22.77 6.27
CA SER A 606 17.31 -23.32 4.92
C SER A 606 18.09 -22.40 3.96
N ASN A 607 18.35 -21.14 4.35
CA ASN A 607 19.06 -20.18 3.52
C ASN A 607 20.51 -20.01 4.00
N PRO A 608 21.53 -20.49 3.24
CA PRO A 608 22.93 -20.43 3.65
C PRO A 608 23.43 -18.98 3.89
N SER A 609 22.85 -17.99 3.23
CA SER A 609 23.26 -16.58 3.40
C SER A 609 22.90 -15.99 4.76
N LEU A 610 22.00 -16.62 5.50
CA LEU A 610 21.58 -16.20 6.85
C LEU A 610 22.27 -16.97 7.98
N ALA A 611 22.91 -18.11 7.69
CA ALA A 611 23.33 -19.12 8.67
C ALA A 611 24.14 -18.55 9.85
N GLU A 612 25.09 -17.67 9.57
CA GLU A 612 26.03 -17.17 10.59
C GLU A 612 25.39 -16.20 11.59
N GLY A 613 24.47 -15.36 11.16
CA GLY A 613 23.84 -14.33 11.99
C GLY A 613 22.39 -14.63 12.43
N LEU A 614 21.82 -15.74 11.95
CA LEU A 614 20.39 -16.04 12.09
C LEU A 614 19.88 -16.05 13.54
N PRO A 615 20.54 -16.70 14.52
CA PRO A 615 20.04 -16.70 15.90
C PRO A 615 19.93 -15.31 16.50
N GLY A 616 20.96 -14.46 16.28
CA GLY A 616 20.96 -13.06 16.74
C GLY A 616 19.89 -12.22 16.04
N THR A 617 19.71 -12.42 14.74
CA THR A 617 18.68 -11.73 13.95
C THR A 617 17.29 -12.11 14.41
N VAL A 618 17.02 -13.40 14.63
CA VAL A 618 15.73 -13.89 15.14
C VAL A 618 15.46 -13.35 16.55
N ALA A 619 16.44 -13.35 17.45
CA ALA A 619 16.31 -12.79 18.79
C ALA A 619 15.96 -11.29 18.72
N PHE A 620 16.69 -10.52 17.93
CA PHE A 620 16.45 -9.09 17.75
C PHE A 620 15.03 -8.79 17.22
N PHE A 621 14.58 -9.50 16.18
CA PHE A 621 13.23 -9.31 15.67
C PHE A 621 12.16 -9.77 16.66
N SER A 622 12.42 -10.80 17.45
CA SER A 622 11.50 -11.22 18.52
C SER A 622 11.36 -10.15 19.59
N ASP A 623 12.45 -9.47 19.96
CA ASP A 623 12.40 -8.33 20.90
C ASP A 623 11.59 -7.17 20.34
N LEU A 624 11.77 -6.81 19.06
CA LEU A 624 10.95 -5.78 18.40
C LEU A 624 9.46 -6.17 18.34
N CYS A 625 9.15 -7.45 18.08
CA CYS A 625 7.77 -7.98 18.16
C CYS A 625 7.18 -7.81 19.56
N HIS A 626 7.96 -8.09 20.60
CA HIS A 626 7.52 -7.92 21.99
C HIS A 626 7.19 -6.46 22.31
N VAL A 627 8.06 -5.53 21.91
CA VAL A 627 7.83 -4.08 22.09
C VAL A 627 6.55 -3.65 21.38
N GLU A 628 6.37 -4.02 20.12
CA GLU A 628 5.19 -3.63 19.34
C GLU A 628 3.91 -4.26 19.87
N ALA A 629 3.94 -5.52 20.31
CA ALA A 629 2.80 -6.19 20.93
C ALA A 629 2.38 -5.51 22.26
N ALA A 630 3.35 -5.06 23.06
CA ALA A 630 3.08 -4.33 24.29
C ALA A 630 2.46 -2.94 24.01
N ARG A 631 2.93 -2.24 22.99
CA ARG A 631 2.36 -0.95 22.56
C ARG A 631 0.94 -1.12 22.01
N ALA A 632 0.73 -2.09 21.13
CA ALA A 632 -0.59 -2.42 20.62
C ALA A 632 -1.57 -2.75 21.77
N ALA A 633 -1.13 -3.49 22.76
CA ALA A 633 -1.94 -3.79 23.95
C ALA A 633 -2.31 -2.53 24.74
N GLY A 634 -1.37 -1.62 24.94
CA GLY A 634 -1.61 -0.35 25.64
C GLY A 634 -2.63 0.51 24.92
N GLU A 635 -2.47 0.70 23.59
CA GLU A 635 -3.39 1.51 22.78
C GLU A 635 -4.79 0.88 22.68
N VAL A 636 -4.87 -0.42 22.45
CA VAL A 636 -6.15 -1.14 22.41
C VAL A 636 -6.87 -1.06 23.76
N ALA A 637 -6.16 -1.26 24.87
CA ALA A 637 -6.75 -1.14 26.21
C ALA A 637 -7.27 0.28 26.49
N ARG A 638 -6.51 1.30 26.12
CA ARG A 638 -6.93 2.72 26.23
C ARG A 638 -8.21 2.98 25.45
N ILE A 639 -8.21 2.64 24.15
CA ILE A 639 -9.36 2.86 23.26
C ILE A 639 -10.59 2.09 23.75
N CYS A 640 -10.44 0.81 24.09
CA CYS A 640 -11.55 -0.02 24.56
C CYS A 640 -12.14 0.52 25.87
N SER A 641 -11.29 0.98 26.81
CA SER A 641 -11.73 1.57 28.08
C SER A 641 -12.49 2.87 27.85
N GLU A 642 -11.99 3.76 27.00
CA GLU A 642 -12.67 5.01 26.65
C GLU A 642 -14.05 4.76 26.02
N LEU A 643 -14.19 3.75 25.16
CA LEU A 643 -15.44 3.43 24.50
C LEU A 643 -16.47 2.72 25.39
N VAL A 644 -16.03 2.02 26.43
CA VAL A 644 -16.93 1.28 27.35
C VAL A 644 -17.33 2.15 28.55
N PHE A 645 -16.45 3.00 29.06
CA PHE A 645 -16.66 3.74 30.31
C PHE A 645 -16.78 5.27 30.09
N GLY A 646 -16.40 5.81 28.96
CA GLY A 646 -16.50 7.23 28.58
C GLY A 646 -17.72 7.49 27.73
#